data_8edb8685274083d3636c72e5d9b9a6d5
#
_entry.id   8edb8685274083d3636c72e5d9b9a6d5
#
_cell.length_a   1.000
_cell.length_b   1.000
_cell.length_c   1.000
_cell.angle_alpha   90.00
_cell.angle_beta   90.00
_cell.angle_gamma   90.00
#
_symmetry.space_group_name_H-M   'P 1'
#
loop_
_entity.id
_entity.type
_entity.pdbx_description
1 polymer ?
#
loop_
_entity_poly.entity_id
_entity_poly.type
_entity_poly.pdbx_seq_one_letter_code
_entity_poly.pdbx_strand_id
1 'polypeptide(L)'
;MPSTPRVRSGTRSDGNANGKGPARQGVAWLVCGPRTKWLVLLFWLVALVVAAPLASKLADQQDNTASSWVPRSAESTRVLNTSDGFRPETMPMVILFAREDGPLTDKDRARIADGVSEIKQLRSHFIRGDETRGPAFDKSGANARAAQVYVPLTMDNDLWNDLPDAVDDVKDKVGEGSDGLEVYVTGPAGVSADLSEAFAEIDSTLLLTAGAVVVVALLITYRSPVLLFIPLISAFVSLYGAQALIYLLAEHAGLTVNGQSAGILTVLVFGAGTDYALLLVARYREELRRHEDRHEAMALALHRAGPAVLASGATVVLSMLVLLASEMNSTRGLGPVAAIGVAVAVLAMLSLFPALLVIFGRWLFWPVVPHHGSADPAEQGVWARMGRRIAGRPRKTWIVTSLALAALALGLLQLRAAGVSNEDSFINKPDSVTGQKVKADYFPAGSGDPMVVIADKDRAEDVSRAVQGTRGVQEGSVGVPPGTKAEHDGKVLFEATLTDPADGKKAKDTVERVRDAVHDVPGADAHVGGGTATLLDMDKATIRDDKLIIPLVLLVVLLILGALLRAVVAPLLLIGTVILSFSAALGISALVFRHVFDFPGESTDFPLFVFVFLVTLGIDYNIFLTTRIREEAARQGTRPGVLTGLSATGAVITSAGLVLAGTFAALSTIPMVAFVEIGFAVALGVLLDTFIVRSVLVTSLFLDVGPKVWWPSKLAHETDARTSSPPGDRGRAEKR
;
A
#
# COMPACT_ATOMS: atom_id res chain seq x y z
N MET A 1 31.10 -85.42 17.85
CA MET A 1 31.74 -84.39 17.01
C MET A 1 31.20 -84.43 15.59
N PRO A 2 30.50 -83.47 15.14
CA PRO A 2 30.56 -83.10 13.70
C PRO A 2 30.73 -81.59 13.54
N SER A 3 31.43 -81.27 12.50
CA SER A 3 31.99 -80.07 12.00
C SER A 3 30.97 -79.00 11.54
N THR A 4 31.18 -77.78 11.96
CA THR A 4 30.50 -76.57 11.48
C THR A 4 31.06 -76.11 10.14
N PRO A 5 30.21 -75.60 9.18
CA PRO A 5 30.68 -74.92 7.97
C PRO A 5 30.87 -73.44 8.20
N ARG A 6 32.06 -72.93 7.83
CA ARG A 6 32.41 -71.51 7.74
C ARG A 6 31.64 -70.85 6.61
N VAL A 7 30.83 -69.81 6.90
CA VAL A 7 30.28 -68.87 5.94
C VAL A 7 31.36 -67.86 5.59
N ARG A 8 31.79 -67.82 4.33
CA ARG A 8 32.65 -66.77 3.75
C ARG A 8 31.83 -65.46 3.57
N SER A 9 32.14 -64.44 4.34
CA SER A 9 31.68 -63.08 4.05
C SER A 9 32.48 -62.51 2.89
N GLY A 10 31.84 -62.49 1.71
CA GLY A 10 32.34 -61.75 0.54
C GLY A 10 31.94 -60.28 0.64
N THR A 11 32.83 -59.45 1.12
CA THR A 11 32.76 -58.02 0.99
C THR A 11 33.08 -57.65 -0.45
N ARG A 12 32.05 -57.40 -1.29
CA ARG A 12 32.19 -56.59 -2.50
C ARG A 12 32.18 -55.13 -2.09
N SER A 13 33.31 -54.52 -2.10
CA SER A 13 33.48 -53.09 -2.14
C SER A 13 33.18 -52.58 -3.54
N ASP A 14 31.92 -52.28 -3.81
CA ASP A 14 31.60 -51.44 -5.00
C ASP A 14 31.94 -49.99 -4.65
N GLY A 15 33.19 -49.62 -4.99
CA GLY A 15 33.58 -48.24 -5.10
C GLY A 15 32.83 -47.53 -6.21
N ASN A 16 31.80 -46.78 -5.84
CA ASN A 16 31.29 -45.72 -6.69
C ASN A 16 31.24 -44.39 -5.88
N ALA A 17 32.45 -43.92 -5.59
CA ALA A 17 32.65 -42.58 -5.09
C ALA A 17 32.59 -41.59 -6.28
N ASN A 18 31.39 -41.15 -6.70
CA ASN A 18 31.14 -39.86 -7.37
C ASN A 18 29.68 -39.68 -7.79
N GLY A 19 28.74 -40.10 -6.96
CA GLY A 19 27.35 -39.71 -7.07
C GLY A 19 27.10 -38.37 -6.36
N LYS A 20 27.37 -37.24 -7.01
CA LYS A 20 26.82 -35.95 -6.56
C LYS A 20 25.30 -36.09 -6.57
N GLY A 21 24.66 -36.14 -5.38
CA GLY A 21 23.22 -36.21 -5.28
C GLY A 21 22.53 -35.07 -6.06
N PRO A 22 21.30 -35.26 -6.54
CA PRO A 22 20.60 -34.29 -7.41
C PRO A 22 20.52 -32.88 -6.79
N ALA A 23 20.59 -32.73 -5.48
CA ALA A 23 20.62 -31.45 -4.79
C ALA A 23 21.93 -30.66 -4.97
N ARG A 24 23.06 -31.32 -5.36
CA ARG A 24 24.35 -30.68 -5.56
C ARG A 24 24.55 -30.13 -6.98
N GLN A 25 23.58 -30.25 -7.88
CA GLN A 25 23.68 -29.82 -9.29
C GLN A 25 22.67 -28.75 -9.67
N GLY A 26 21.81 -28.26 -8.77
CA GLY A 26 20.76 -27.27 -9.06
C GLY A 26 21.17 -25.82 -8.80
N VAL A 27 20.35 -24.86 -9.27
CA VAL A 27 20.50 -23.41 -9.05
C VAL A 27 20.64 -23.07 -7.55
N ALA A 28 19.95 -23.82 -6.66
CA ALA A 28 20.07 -23.66 -5.21
C ALA A 28 21.51 -23.83 -4.69
N TRP A 29 22.32 -24.67 -5.35
CA TRP A 29 23.74 -24.84 -4.97
C TRP A 29 24.63 -23.67 -5.35
N LEU A 30 24.26 -22.90 -6.39
CA LEU A 30 24.94 -21.63 -6.74
C LEU A 30 24.83 -20.60 -5.63
N VAL A 31 23.71 -20.61 -4.90
CA VAL A 31 23.46 -19.67 -3.79
C VAL A 31 24.07 -20.16 -2.47
N CYS A 32 23.94 -21.48 -2.17
CA CYS A 32 24.22 -22.05 -0.86
C CYS A 32 25.53 -22.82 -0.76
N GLY A 33 26.28 -22.94 -1.87
CA GLY A 33 27.52 -23.73 -1.91
C GLY A 33 28.64 -23.16 -1.04
N PRO A 34 29.67 -23.99 -0.69
CA PRO A 34 30.73 -23.58 0.26
C PRO A 34 31.53 -22.36 -0.19
N ARG A 35 31.72 -22.16 -1.49
CA ARG A 35 32.45 -21.03 -2.09
C ARG A 35 31.51 -19.99 -2.69
N THR A 36 30.43 -20.41 -3.33
CA THR A 36 29.51 -19.54 -4.08
C THR A 36 28.71 -18.60 -3.17
N LYS A 37 28.41 -18.98 -1.93
CA LYS A 37 27.78 -18.10 -0.94
C LYS A 37 28.55 -16.79 -0.72
N TRP A 38 29.89 -16.81 -0.79
CA TRP A 38 30.70 -15.62 -0.65
C TRP A 38 30.64 -14.71 -1.88
N LEU A 39 30.48 -15.31 -3.07
CA LEU A 39 30.25 -14.53 -4.30
C LEU A 39 28.88 -13.84 -4.27
N VAL A 40 27.85 -14.51 -3.76
CA VAL A 40 26.52 -13.92 -3.56
C VAL A 40 26.60 -12.77 -2.55
N LEU A 41 27.28 -12.98 -1.42
CA LEU A 41 27.45 -11.91 -0.43
C LEU A 41 28.21 -10.71 -1.01
N LEU A 42 29.30 -10.96 -1.73
CA LEU A 42 30.08 -9.91 -2.40
C LEU A 42 29.22 -9.13 -3.41
N PHE A 43 28.43 -9.84 -4.22
CA PHE A 43 27.52 -9.22 -5.18
C PHE A 43 26.57 -8.25 -4.47
N TRP A 44 25.90 -8.70 -3.39
CA TRP A 44 24.95 -7.86 -2.67
C TRP A 44 25.62 -6.71 -1.90
N LEU A 45 26.84 -6.91 -1.42
CA LEU A 45 27.62 -5.85 -0.77
C LEU A 45 28.01 -4.77 -1.80
N VAL A 46 28.47 -5.16 -2.98
CA VAL A 46 28.76 -4.22 -4.07
C VAL A 46 27.47 -3.52 -4.52
N ALA A 47 26.39 -4.29 -4.69
CA ALA A 47 25.07 -3.73 -5.01
C ALA A 47 24.63 -2.68 -3.99
N LEU A 48 24.79 -2.96 -2.68
CA LEU A 48 24.44 -2.01 -1.62
C LEU A 48 25.29 -0.74 -1.65
N VAL A 49 26.61 -0.88 -1.86
CA VAL A 49 27.53 0.28 -1.95
C VAL A 49 27.17 1.18 -3.13
N VAL A 50 26.74 0.60 -4.25
CA VAL A 50 26.28 1.35 -5.42
C VAL A 50 24.85 1.91 -5.21
N ALA A 51 23.97 1.13 -4.60
CA ALA A 51 22.59 1.49 -4.42
C ALA A 51 22.37 2.58 -3.36
N ALA A 52 23.14 2.58 -2.26
CA ALA A 52 22.92 3.51 -1.15
C ALA A 52 22.95 4.99 -1.55
N PRO A 53 23.95 5.50 -2.31
CA PRO A 53 23.95 6.90 -2.74
C PRO A 53 22.88 7.22 -3.80
N LEU A 54 22.37 6.22 -4.54
CA LEU A 54 21.29 6.40 -5.50
C LEU A 54 19.92 6.41 -4.78
N ALA A 55 19.79 5.55 -3.79
CA ALA A 55 18.56 5.46 -2.99
C ALA A 55 18.30 6.75 -2.21
N SER A 56 19.33 7.41 -1.70
CA SER A 56 19.18 8.69 -0.99
C SER A 56 18.67 9.84 -1.88
N LYS A 57 18.87 9.74 -3.19
CA LYS A 57 18.36 10.73 -4.15
C LYS A 57 16.91 10.51 -4.56
N LEU A 58 16.29 9.41 -4.13
CA LEU A 58 14.89 9.13 -4.49
C LEU A 58 13.93 10.16 -3.91
N ALA A 59 14.23 10.67 -2.72
CA ALA A 59 13.43 11.72 -2.09
C ALA A 59 13.37 13.00 -2.95
N ASP A 60 14.51 13.37 -3.56
CA ASP A 60 14.62 14.56 -4.43
C ASP A 60 13.86 14.38 -5.76
N GLN A 61 13.53 13.14 -6.16
CA GLN A 61 12.79 12.81 -7.38
C GLN A 61 11.29 12.58 -7.13
N GLN A 62 10.82 12.75 -5.89
CA GLN A 62 9.41 12.61 -5.60
C GLN A 62 8.62 13.78 -6.18
N ASP A 63 7.67 13.48 -7.04
CA ASP A 63 6.71 14.44 -7.57
C ASP A 63 5.43 14.40 -6.74
N ASN A 64 5.29 15.35 -5.81
CA ASN A 64 4.12 15.52 -4.97
C ASN A 64 3.23 16.69 -5.44
N THR A 65 3.47 17.22 -6.66
CA THR A 65 2.64 18.26 -7.26
C THR A 65 1.22 17.75 -7.52
N ALA A 66 0.27 18.65 -7.66
CA ALA A 66 -1.13 18.30 -7.94
C ALA A 66 -1.28 17.41 -9.18
N SER A 67 -0.43 17.60 -10.19
CA SER A 67 -0.44 16.83 -11.44
C SER A 67 -0.15 15.34 -11.24
N SER A 68 0.64 14.98 -10.22
CA SER A 68 0.99 13.59 -9.90
C SER A 68 -0.17 12.81 -9.25
N TRP A 69 -1.20 13.49 -8.75
CA TRP A 69 -2.34 12.90 -8.06
C TRP A 69 -3.60 12.80 -8.92
N VAL A 70 -3.76 13.71 -9.91
CA VAL A 70 -4.97 13.84 -10.69
C VAL A 70 -5.11 12.78 -11.80
N PRO A 71 -6.32 12.56 -12.34
CA PRO A 71 -6.54 11.67 -13.47
C PRO A 71 -5.85 12.20 -14.73
N ARG A 72 -5.18 11.33 -15.48
CA ARG A 72 -4.34 11.69 -16.62
C ARG A 72 -5.08 12.40 -17.76
N SER A 73 -6.26 11.92 -18.14
CA SER A 73 -7.01 12.39 -19.31
C SER A 73 -8.17 13.30 -18.95
N ALA A 74 -8.31 13.66 -17.66
CA ALA A 74 -9.43 14.48 -17.20
C ALA A 74 -9.41 15.90 -17.78
N GLU A 75 -10.59 16.47 -17.87
CA GLU A 75 -10.78 17.83 -18.35
C GLU A 75 -10.13 18.86 -17.41
N SER A 76 -10.25 18.64 -16.09
CA SER A 76 -9.59 19.47 -15.07
C SER A 76 -8.06 19.46 -15.20
N THR A 77 -7.48 18.31 -15.56
CA THR A 77 -6.03 18.18 -15.77
C THR A 77 -5.59 18.94 -17.03
N ARG A 78 -6.40 18.93 -18.09
CA ARG A 78 -6.12 19.74 -19.28
C ARG A 78 -6.14 21.23 -18.95
N VAL A 79 -7.14 21.68 -18.19
CA VAL A 79 -7.22 23.08 -17.74
C VAL A 79 -6.01 23.42 -16.88
N LEU A 80 -5.62 22.57 -15.94
CA LEU A 80 -4.43 22.76 -15.09
C LEU A 80 -3.19 23.00 -15.97
N ASN A 81 -2.89 22.10 -16.89
CA ASN A 81 -1.71 22.20 -17.76
C ASN A 81 -1.76 23.38 -18.73
N THR A 82 -2.97 23.85 -19.14
CA THR A 82 -3.11 24.98 -20.05
C THR A 82 -3.06 26.32 -19.32
N SER A 83 -3.48 26.35 -18.05
CA SER A 83 -3.53 27.58 -17.25
C SER A 83 -2.16 28.19 -16.98
N ASP A 84 -1.10 27.38 -17.01
CA ASP A 84 0.30 27.82 -16.81
C ASP A 84 0.73 28.88 -17.83
N GLY A 85 0.19 28.82 -19.05
CA GLY A 85 0.46 29.81 -20.08
C GLY A 85 -0.14 31.19 -19.83
N PHE A 86 -1.21 31.27 -19.02
CA PHE A 86 -1.95 32.51 -18.74
C PHE A 86 -1.40 33.31 -17.57
N ARG A 87 -0.90 32.65 -16.57
CA ARG A 87 -0.32 33.29 -15.36
C ARG A 87 0.95 32.58 -14.95
N PRO A 88 1.92 33.29 -14.35
CA PRO A 88 3.04 32.62 -13.71
C PRO A 88 2.48 31.60 -12.71
N GLU A 89 3.06 30.41 -12.71
CA GLU A 89 2.71 29.43 -11.68
C GLU A 89 3.01 30.00 -10.30
N THR A 90 1.96 30.38 -9.60
CA THR A 90 2.06 30.85 -8.21
C THR A 90 1.10 30.03 -7.36
N MET A 91 1.60 29.55 -6.24
CA MET A 91 0.79 28.91 -5.22
C MET A 91 0.37 29.98 -4.18
N PRO A 92 -0.93 30.20 -3.98
CA PRO A 92 -1.36 31.22 -3.01
C PRO A 92 -1.22 30.74 -1.56
N MET A 93 -0.54 31.55 -0.75
CA MET A 93 -0.58 31.49 0.69
C MET A 93 -1.56 32.55 1.20
N VAL A 94 -2.39 32.20 2.15
CA VAL A 94 -3.36 33.11 2.76
C VAL A 94 -3.05 33.22 4.26
N ILE A 95 -2.78 34.43 4.72
CA ILE A 95 -2.63 34.71 6.14
C ILE A 95 -3.97 35.27 6.62
N LEU A 96 -4.58 34.59 7.57
CA LEU A 96 -5.84 34.96 8.18
C LEU A 96 -5.57 35.52 9.57
N PHE A 97 -6.08 36.69 9.83
CA PHE A 97 -6.16 37.31 11.14
C PHE A 97 -7.63 37.33 11.56
N ALA A 98 -7.95 36.74 12.69
CA ALA A 98 -9.34 36.67 13.17
C ALA A 98 -9.42 36.96 14.66
N ARG A 99 -10.57 37.52 15.09
CA ARG A 99 -10.87 37.73 16.49
C ARG A 99 -12.25 37.16 16.80
N GLU A 100 -12.28 36.19 17.70
CA GLU A 100 -13.56 35.56 18.11
C GLU A 100 -14.41 36.50 18.99
N ASP A 101 -13.77 37.23 19.90
CA ASP A 101 -14.43 38.01 20.94
C ASP A 101 -14.89 39.43 20.53
N GLY A 102 -14.90 39.76 19.23
CA GLY A 102 -15.34 41.08 18.79
C GLY A 102 -14.64 41.61 17.54
N PRO A 103 -14.81 42.86 17.20
CA PRO A 103 -14.15 43.47 16.06
C PRO A 103 -12.65 43.66 16.29
N LEU A 104 -11.87 43.70 15.19
CA LEU A 104 -10.44 44.02 15.21
C LEU A 104 -10.20 45.39 15.81
N THR A 105 -9.32 45.45 16.82
CA THR A 105 -8.91 46.67 17.47
C THR A 105 -7.95 47.49 16.62
N ASP A 106 -7.72 48.75 16.96
CA ASP A 106 -6.73 49.59 16.26
C ASP A 106 -5.30 49.03 16.43
N LYS A 107 -5.01 48.37 17.56
CA LYS A 107 -3.75 47.64 17.78
C LYS A 107 -3.60 46.46 16.82
N ASP A 108 -4.68 45.71 16.61
CA ASP A 108 -4.68 44.56 15.64
C ASP A 108 -4.45 45.05 14.23
N ARG A 109 -5.13 46.14 13.84
CA ARG A 109 -4.98 46.72 12.49
C ARG A 109 -3.57 47.25 12.25
N ALA A 110 -2.95 47.86 13.24
CA ALA A 110 -1.56 48.30 13.16
C ALA A 110 -0.62 47.10 13.00
N ARG A 111 -0.81 46.06 13.81
CA ARG A 111 -0.01 44.84 13.72
C ARG A 111 -0.16 44.15 12.36
N ILE A 112 -1.38 44.05 11.82
CA ILE A 112 -1.64 43.50 10.48
C ILE A 112 -0.90 44.32 9.40
N ALA A 113 -0.94 45.65 9.51
CA ALA A 113 -0.26 46.56 8.58
C ALA A 113 1.27 46.42 8.64
N ASP A 114 1.83 46.29 9.85
CA ASP A 114 3.26 46.08 10.08
C ASP A 114 3.71 44.74 9.51
N GLY A 115 2.98 43.62 9.80
CA GLY A 115 3.27 42.31 9.27
C GLY A 115 3.21 42.26 7.75
N VAL A 116 2.21 42.89 7.13
CA VAL A 116 2.12 43.01 5.65
C VAL A 116 3.32 43.81 5.11
N SER A 117 3.76 44.85 5.79
CA SER A 117 4.94 45.62 5.37
C SER A 117 6.24 44.81 5.46
N GLU A 118 6.39 43.98 6.48
CA GLU A 118 7.53 43.08 6.62
C GLU A 118 7.54 41.99 5.55
N ILE A 119 6.38 41.35 5.26
CA ILE A 119 6.24 40.38 4.20
C ILE A 119 6.61 40.99 2.84
N LYS A 120 6.19 42.20 2.55
CA LYS A 120 6.53 42.91 1.29
C LYS A 120 8.02 43.13 1.13
N GLN A 121 8.78 43.15 2.19
CA GLN A 121 10.23 43.33 2.20
C GLN A 121 10.98 41.97 2.20
N LEU A 122 10.25 40.86 2.38
CA LEU A 122 10.82 39.54 2.42
C LEU A 122 11.37 39.18 1.02
N ARG A 123 12.65 38.84 0.97
CA ARG A 123 13.33 38.42 -0.24
C ARG A 123 13.71 36.97 -0.09
N SER A 124 12.82 36.10 -0.51
CA SER A 124 13.05 34.65 -0.63
C SER A 124 13.00 34.25 -2.09
N HIS A 125 13.61 33.14 -2.44
CA HIS A 125 13.56 32.59 -3.79
C HIS A 125 12.12 32.27 -4.22
N PHE A 126 11.30 31.85 -3.27
CA PHE A 126 9.93 31.40 -3.52
C PHE A 126 8.87 32.46 -3.21
N ILE A 127 9.11 33.37 -2.25
CA ILE A 127 8.11 34.32 -1.79
C ILE A 127 8.17 35.60 -2.63
N ARG A 128 7.06 35.93 -3.30
CA ARG A 128 6.87 37.20 -4.02
C ARG A 128 6.29 38.25 -3.07
N GLY A 129 7.10 38.71 -2.12
CA GLY A 129 6.66 39.65 -1.13
C GLY A 129 6.11 40.96 -1.70
N ASP A 130 6.70 41.46 -2.80
CA ASP A 130 6.28 42.67 -3.52
C ASP A 130 4.90 42.53 -4.18
N GLU A 131 4.45 41.31 -4.50
CA GLU A 131 3.13 41.00 -5.07
C GLU A 131 2.07 40.72 -3.97
N THR A 132 2.43 40.82 -2.68
CA THR A 132 1.51 40.62 -1.56
C THR A 132 0.33 41.56 -1.62
N ARG A 133 -0.90 41.04 -1.50
CA ARG A 133 -2.15 41.78 -1.58
C ARG A 133 -2.90 41.75 -0.26
N GLY A 134 -3.56 42.84 0.06
CA GLY A 134 -4.35 42.99 1.29
C GLY A 134 -3.72 44.00 2.25
N PRO A 135 -4.23 44.10 3.50
CA PRO A 135 -5.30 43.28 4.08
C PRO A 135 -6.69 43.53 3.48
N ALA A 136 -7.42 42.42 3.21
CA ALA A 136 -8.83 42.48 2.85
C ALA A 136 -9.68 42.12 4.08
N PHE A 137 -10.57 42.97 4.49
CA PHE A 137 -11.40 42.81 5.69
C PHE A 137 -12.75 42.15 5.31
N ASP A 138 -13.30 41.33 6.23
CA ASP A 138 -14.60 40.68 6.10
C ASP A 138 -15.77 41.68 5.99
N LYS A 139 -15.64 42.85 6.64
CA LYS A 139 -16.61 43.94 6.63
C LYS A 139 -15.90 45.28 6.57
N SER A 140 -16.61 46.27 6.02
CA SER A 140 -16.07 47.67 6.02
C SER A 140 -16.13 48.32 7.38
N GLY A 141 -15.10 49.13 7.71
CA GLY A 141 -15.06 49.98 8.89
C GLY A 141 -14.71 49.25 10.21
N ALA A 142 -15.20 49.82 11.34
CA ALA A 142 -14.85 49.38 12.68
C ALA A 142 -15.42 48.01 13.09
N ASN A 143 -16.33 47.44 12.32
CA ASN A 143 -17.02 46.17 12.62
C ASN A 143 -16.34 44.93 12.02
N ALA A 144 -15.18 45.09 11.36
CA ALA A 144 -14.42 43.99 10.82
C ALA A 144 -13.89 43.10 11.96
N ARG A 145 -14.11 41.78 11.82
CA ARG A 145 -13.67 40.76 12.78
C ARG A 145 -12.49 39.95 12.24
N ALA A 146 -12.33 39.91 10.93
CA ALA A 146 -11.26 39.20 10.27
C ALA A 146 -10.63 40.02 9.13
N ALA A 147 -9.37 39.71 8.83
CA ALA A 147 -8.64 40.23 7.71
C ALA A 147 -7.83 39.11 7.06
N GLN A 148 -7.77 39.09 5.75
CA GLN A 148 -6.91 38.15 5.02
C GLN A 148 -5.88 38.87 4.17
N VAL A 149 -4.68 38.28 4.13
CA VAL A 149 -3.56 38.74 3.30
C VAL A 149 -3.16 37.63 2.37
N TYR A 150 -2.97 37.96 1.12
CA TYR A 150 -2.62 37.03 0.08
C TYR A 150 -1.16 37.19 -0.31
N VAL A 151 -0.36 36.12 -0.17
CA VAL A 151 1.06 36.08 -0.50
C VAL A 151 1.27 35.04 -1.61
N PRO A 152 1.64 35.43 -2.83
CA PRO A 152 1.93 34.48 -3.89
C PRO A 152 3.33 33.86 -3.72
N LEU A 153 3.43 32.53 -3.81
CA LEU A 153 4.67 31.80 -3.91
C LEU A 153 4.96 31.41 -5.36
N THR A 154 6.20 31.52 -5.80
CA THR A 154 6.61 31.03 -7.12
C THR A 154 6.65 29.51 -7.09
N MET A 155 5.97 28.85 -8.04
CA MET A 155 6.08 27.40 -8.23
C MET A 155 7.41 27.11 -8.95
N ASP A 156 8.30 26.39 -8.29
CA ASP A 156 9.50 25.80 -8.86
C ASP A 156 9.58 24.33 -8.43
N ASN A 157 10.36 23.52 -9.13
CA ASN A 157 10.46 22.08 -8.83
C ASN A 157 10.93 21.79 -7.39
N ASP A 158 11.68 22.71 -6.79
CA ASP A 158 12.20 22.57 -5.42
C ASP A 158 11.23 23.09 -4.35
N LEU A 159 10.16 23.82 -4.74
CA LEU A 159 9.23 24.47 -3.80
C LEU A 159 8.60 23.49 -2.81
N TRP A 160 8.30 22.26 -3.24
CA TRP A 160 7.63 21.29 -2.37
C TRP A 160 8.43 21.01 -1.09
N ASN A 161 9.73 20.85 -1.21
CA ASN A 161 10.60 20.55 -0.06
C ASN A 161 10.85 21.76 0.82
N ASP A 162 10.88 22.96 0.22
CA ASP A 162 11.17 24.23 0.91
C ASP A 162 9.89 24.96 1.36
N LEU A 163 8.71 24.39 1.08
CA LEU A 163 7.43 25.01 1.39
C LEU A 163 7.17 25.19 2.89
N PRO A 164 7.52 24.24 3.77
CA PRO A 164 7.45 24.45 5.23
C PRO A 164 8.30 25.63 5.67
N ASP A 165 9.55 25.74 5.21
CA ASP A 165 10.45 26.83 5.55
C ASP A 165 9.91 28.19 5.05
N ALA A 166 9.31 28.22 3.85
CA ALA A 166 8.69 29.43 3.31
C ALA A 166 7.46 29.86 4.13
N VAL A 167 6.68 28.92 4.66
CA VAL A 167 5.56 29.20 5.56
C VAL A 167 6.06 29.72 6.90
N ASP A 168 7.11 29.12 7.45
CA ASP A 168 7.71 29.55 8.73
C ASP A 168 8.35 30.92 8.62
N ASP A 169 9.04 31.25 7.52
CA ASP A 169 9.56 32.59 7.23
C ASP A 169 8.44 33.66 7.30
N VAL A 170 7.26 33.34 6.79
CA VAL A 170 6.09 34.23 6.82
C VAL A 170 5.49 34.29 8.23
N LYS A 171 5.36 33.16 8.93
CA LYS A 171 4.88 33.09 10.32
C LYS A 171 5.74 33.94 11.25
N ASP A 172 7.06 33.88 11.09
CA ASP A 172 8.02 34.69 11.89
C ASP A 172 7.81 36.18 11.71
N LYS A 173 7.37 36.67 10.53
CA LYS A 173 7.12 38.09 10.25
C LYS A 173 5.78 38.57 10.80
N VAL A 174 4.74 37.74 10.71
CA VAL A 174 3.42 38.14 11.24
C VAL A 174 3.28 37.88 12.73
N GLY A 175 4.12 36.98 13.25
CA GLY A 175 4.13 36.55 14.65
C GLY A 175 2.91 35.73 15.04
N GLU A 176 3.02 35.04 16.16
CA GLU A 176 1.90 34.28 16.74
C GLU A 176 0.77 35.19 17.21
N GLY A 177 -0.45 34.64 17.28
CA GLY A 177 -1.60 35.36 17.84
C GLY A 177 -1.38 35.83 19.26
N SER A 178 -1.91 37.03 19.63
CA SER A 178 -1.81 37.57 20.98
C SER A 178 -3.01 38.43 21.31
N ASP A 179 -3.33 38.55 22.60
CA ASP A 179 -4.41 39.42 23.13
C ASP A 179 -5.79 39.14 22.46
N GLY A 180 -6.10 37.90 22.11
CA GLY A 180 -7.34 37.49 21.46
C GLY A 180 -7.39 37.67 19.95
N LEU A 181 -6.29 38.10 19.31
CA LEU A 181 -6.08 38.01 17.87
C LEU A 181 -5.46 36.66 17.53
N GLU A 182 -6.09 35.87 16.69
CA GLU A 182 -5.58 34.61 16.15
C GLU A 182 -5.00 34.85 14.76
N VAL A 183 -3.89 34.17 14.46
CA VAL A 183 -3.18 34.27 13.17
C VAL A 183 -2.98 32.90 12.64
N TYR A 184 -3.46 32.64 11.41
CA TYR A 184 -3.33 31.38 10.73
C TYR A 184 -2.71 31.56 9.34
N VAL A 185 -1.81 30.65 8.98
CA VAL A 185 -1.31 30.57 7.61
C VAL A 185 -2.02 29.42 6.92
N THR A 186 -2.83 29.72 5.91
CA THR A 186 -3.71 28.79 5.23
C THR A 186 -3.67 28.98 3.70
N GLY A 187 -4.68 28.49 3.00
CA GLY A 187 -4.69 28.48 1.53
C GLY A 187 -3.89 27.30 0.95
N PRO A 188 -3.84 27.17 -0.37
CA PRO A 188 -3.14 26.06 -1.03
C PRO A 188 -1.70 25.86 -0.54
N ALA A 189 -0.92 26.95 -0.38
CA ALA A 189 0.45 26.85 0.08
C ALA A 189 0.57 26.40 1.55
N GLY A 190 -0.28 26.90 2.46
CA GLY A 190 -0.28 26.44 3.85
C GLY A 190 -0.62 24.96 3.99
N VAL A 191 -1.68 24.51 3.30
CA VAL A 191 -2.07 23.07 3.29
C VAL A 191 -0.99 22.19 2.67
N SER A 192 -0.37 22.65 1.58
CA SER A 192 0.72 21.91 0.94
C SER A 192 1.99 21.87 1.79
N ALA A 193 2.27 22.90 2.60
CA ALA A 193 3.36 22.88 3.55
C ALA A 193 3.15 21.82 4.64
N ASP A 194 1.96 21.80 5.24
CA ASP A 194 1.60 20.78 6.24
C ASP A 194 1.64 19.37 5.66
N LEU A 195 1.23 19.19 4.39
CA LEU A 195 1.38 17.92 3.67
C LEU A 195 2.85 17.56 3.45
N SER A 196 3.68 18.51 3.02
CA SER A 196 5.11 18.29 2.80
C SER A 196 5.81 17.87 4.09
N GLU A 197 5.51 18.54 5.20
CA GLU A 197 6.03 18.18 6.52
C GLU A 197 5.59 16.78 6.94
N ALA A 198 4.29 16.46 6.79
CA ALA A 198 3.77 15.13 7.06
C ALA A 198 4.46 14.04 6.21
N PHE A 199 4.76 14.31 4.95
CA PHE A 199 5.48 13.37 4.08
C PHE A 199 6.98 13.28 4.42
N ALA A 200 7.64 14.36 4.82
CA ALA A 200 9.04 14.35 5.23
C ALA A 200 9.27 13.50 6.50
N GLU A 201 8.32 13.52 7.44
CA GLU A 201 8.35 12.67 8.63
C GLU A 201 8.14 11.19 8.35
N ILE A 202 7.50 10.84 7.21
CA ILE A 202 7.18 9.44 6.85
C ILE A 202 8.44 8.59 6.79
N ASP A 203 9.49 9.04 6.12
CA ASP A 203 10.65 8.21 5.80
C ASP A 203 11.38 7.72 7.05
N SER A 204 11.57 8.55 8.06
CA SER A 204 12.29 8.17 9.29
C SER A 204 11.38 7.47 10.31
N THR A 205 10.23 8.05 10.61
CA THR A 205 9.30 7.54 11.62
C THR A 205 8.66 6.22 11.19
N LEU A 206 8.24 6.10 9.94
CA LEU A 206 7.67 4.88 9.39
C LEU A 206 8.71 3.76 9.36
N LEU A 207 9.94 4.05 8.90
CA LEU A 207 11.02 3.06 8.86
C LEU A 207 11.35 2.52 10.26
N LEU A 208 11.47 3.41 11.25
CA LEU A 208 11.74 3.03 12.64
C LEU A 208 10.58 2.24 13.24
N THR A 209 9.34 2.67 13.04
CA THR A 209 8.15 2.01 13.59
C THR A 209 7.92 0.66 12.93
N ALA A 210 7.95 0.58 11.62
CA ALA A 210 7.83 -0.69 10.89
C ALA A 210 8.97 -1.64 11.27
N GLY A 211 10.20 -1.14 11.35
CA GLY A 211 11.37 -1.90 11.81
C GLY A 211 11.20 -2.43 13.24
N ALA A 212 10.74 -1.59 14.18
CA ALA A 212 10.50 -2.00 15.57
C ALA A 212 9.40 -3.07 15.66
N VAL A 213 8.30 -2.91 14.94
CA VAL A 213 7.21 -3.89 14.86
C VAL A 213 7.72 -5.23 14.34
N VAL A 214 8.50 -5.21 13.25
CA VAL A 214 9.11 -6.41 12.67
C VAL A 214 10.06 -7.07 13.67
N VAL A 215 10.91 -6.30 14.36
CA VAL A 215 11.82 -6.82 15.41
C VAL A 215 11.04 -7.55 16.49
N VAL A 216 10.00 -6.94 17.05
CA VAL A 216 9.17 -7.52 18.10
C VAL A 216 8.48 -8.79 17.60
N ALA A 217 7.88 -8.74 16.42
CA ALA A 217 7.16 -9.87 15.84
C ALA A 217 8.10 -11.04 15.50
N LEU A 218 9.28 -10.77 14.92
CA LEU A 218 10.30 -11.80 14.65
C LEU A 218 10.87 -12.38 15.94
N LEU A 219 11.07 -11.58 16.98
CA LEU A 219 11.56 -12.06 18.28
C LEU A 219 10.57 -13.04 18.93
N ILE A 220 9.28 -12.72 18.90
CA ILE A 220 8.21 -13.60 19.38
C ILE A 220 8.18 -14.92 18.58
N THR A 221 8.33 -14.80 17.25
CA THR A 221 8.21 -15.92 16.31
C THR A 221 9.43 -16.86 16.37
N TYR A 222 10.61 -16.30 16.21
CA TYR A 222 11.85 -17.10 16.15
C TYR A 222 12.36 -17.53 17.52
N ARG A 223 12.03 -16.77 18.55
CA ARG A 223 12.59 -16.96 19.91
C ARG A 223 14.12 -17.00 19.91
N SER A 224 14.72 -16.30 18.96
CA SER A 224 16.16 -16.17 18.79
C SER A 224 16.51 -14.72 18.48
N PRO A 225 17.26 -14.05 19.36
CA PRO A 225 17.67 -12.65 19.13
C PRO A 225 18.70 -12.53 17.98
N VAL A 226 19.43 -13.60 17.68
CA VAL A 226 20.45 -13.58 16.62
C VAL A 226 19.81 -13.73 15.24
N LEU A 227 18.83 -14.63 15.12
CA LEU A 227 18.18 -14.94 13.84
C LEU A 227 17.40 -13.74 13.30
N LEU A 228 16.87 -12.87 14.16
CA LEU A 228 16.07 -11.72 13.73
C LEU A 228 16.85 -10.72 12.84
N PHE A 229 18.19 -10.60 13.03
CA PHE A 229 18.99 -9.65 12.26
C PHE A 229 19.14 -10.04 10.78
N ILE A 230 19.10 -11.33 10.45
CA ILE A 230 19.32 -11.78 9.08
C ILE A 230 18.17 -11.37 8.13
N PRO A 231 16.87 -11.59 8.47
CA PRO A 231 15.77 -11.06 7.68
C PRO A 231 15.80 -9.53 7.57
N LEU A 232 16.08 -8.83 8.69
CA LEU A 232 16.11 -7.36 8.70
C LEU A 232 17.21 -6.81 7.79
N ILE A 233 18.43 -7.34 7.87
CA ILE A 233 19.52 -6.94 6.96
C ILE A 233 19.12 -7.20 5.52
N SER A 234 18.53 -8.36 5.23
CA SER A 234 18.12 -8.71 3.87
C SER A 234 17.00 -7.80 3.35
N ALA A 235 16.02 -7.44 4.20
CA ALA A 235 14.96 -6.50 3.87
C ALA A 235 15.52 -5.09 3.64
N PHE A 236 16.45 -4.63 4.49
CA PHE A 236 17.12 -3.34 4.34
C PHE A 236 17.90 -3.24 3.04
N VAL A 237 18.71 -4.25 2.71
CA VAL A 237 19.43 -4.32 1.44
C VAL A 237 18.47 -4.32 0.25
N SER A 238 17.33 -5.01 0.39
CA SER A 238 16.28 -5.03 -0.64
C SER A 238 15.66 -3.66 -0.85
N LEU A 239 15.37 -2.93 0.24
CA LEU A 239 14.78 -1.59 0.18
C LEU A 239 15.70 -0.63 -0.56
N TYR A 240 16.98 -0.55 -0.16
CA TYR A 240 17.96 0.30 -0.84
C TYR A 240 18.16 -0.08 -2.30
N GLY A 241 18.19 -1.38 -2.60
CA GLY A 241 18.26 -1.85 -3.99
C GLY A 241 17.04 -1.48 -4.82
N ALA A 242 15.84 -1.57 -4.22
CA ALA A 242 14.59 -1.16 -4.87
C ALA A 242 14.54 0.35 -5.09
N GLN A 243 14.83 1.15 -4.05
CA GLN A 243 14.86 2.61 -4.14
C GLN A 243 15.85 3.12 -5.19
N ALA A 244 17.06 2.55 -5.26
CA ALA A 244 18.04 2.89 -6.28
C ALA A 244 17.54 2.59 -7.71
N LEU A 245 16.88 1.45 -7.91
CA LEU A 245 16.32 1.09 -9.21
C LEU A 245 15.17 2.00 -9.60
N ILE A 246 14.31 2.34 -8.63
CA ILE A 246 13.18 3.25 -8.82
C ILE A 246 13.69 4.65 -9.15
N TYR A 247 14.73 5.15 -8.45
CA TYR A 247 15.38 6.41 -8.76
C TYR A 247 15.87 6.47 -10.21
N LEU A 248 16.59 5.43 -10.65
CA LEU A 248 17.08 5.37 -12.03
C LEU A 248 15.96 5.37 -13.07
N LEU A 249 14.83 4.72 -12.76
CA LEU A 249 13.67 4.72 -13.65
C LEU A 249 12.89 6.05 -13.60
N ALA A 250 12.84 6.72 -12.45
CA ALA A 250 12.26 8.04 -12.34
C ALA A 250 13.06 9.05 -13.18
N GLU A 251 14.40 9.07 -13.02
CA GLU A 251 15.28 10.02 -13.70
C GLU A 251 15.39 9.76 -15.23
N HIS A 252 15.38 8.50 -15.68
CA HIS A 252 15.68 8.17 -17.08
C HIS A 252 14.50 7.63 -17.90
N ALA A 253 13.44 7.14 -17.24
CA ALA A 253 12.29 6.52 -17.88
C ALA A 253 10.95 7.19 -17.56
N GLY A 254 10.95 8.31 -16.82
CA GLY A 254 9.74 9.06 -16.49
C GLY A 254 8.79 8.32 -15.57
N LEU A 255 9.29 7.48 -14.65
CA LEU A 255 8.50 6.85 -13.62
C LEU A 255 8.10 7.89 -12.57
N THR A 256 6.81 8.17 -12.44
CA THR A 256 6.30 9.07 -11.40
C THR A 256 6.33 8.38 -10.04
N VAL A 257 6.97 8.99 -9.06
CA VAL A 257 7.05 8.53 -7.67
C VAL A 257 6.58 9.66 -6.78
N ASN A 258 5.64 9.37 -5.87
CA ASN A 258 5.18 10.32 -4.86
C ASN A 258 5.44 9.78 -3.45
N GLY A 259 5.29 10.62 -2.43
CA GLY A 259 5.54 10.25 -1.02
C GLY A 259 4.69 9.06 -0.56
N GLN A 260 3.43 8.95 -1.02
CA GLN A 260 2.57 7.79 -0.71
C GLN A 260 3.16 6.48 -1.26
N SER A 261 3.60 6.47 -2.52
CA SER A 261 4.18 5.27 -3.13
C SER A 261 5.50 4.88 -2.49
N ALA A 262 6.31 5.84 -2.03
CA ALA A 262 7.55 5.59 -1.29
C ALA A 262 7.29 5.01 0.11
N GLY A 263 6.31 5.53 0.85
CA GLY A 263 5.89 4.98 2.14
C GLY A 263 5.35 3.55 2.02
N ILE A 264 4.48 3.30 1.06
CA ILE A 264 3.92 1.97 0.77
C ILE A 264 5.03 0.99 0.35
N LEU A 265 5.99 1.42 -0.47
CA LEU A 265 7.17 0.61 -0.86
C LEU A 265 7.90 0.09 0.38
N THR A 266 8.17 0.96 1.35
CA THR A 266 8.88 0.61 2.58
C THR A 266 8.14 -0.50 3.33
N VAL A 267 6.84 -0.34 3.57
CA VAL A 267 6.01 -1.34 4.27
C VAL A 267 5.93 -2.66 3.50
N LEU A 268 5.78 -2.62 2.17
CA LEU A 268 5.73 -3.81 1.33
C LEU A 268 7.04 -4.60 1.34
N VAL A 269 8.18 -3.92 1.20
CA VAL A 269 9.50 -4.59 1.19
C VAL A 269 9.80 -5.23 2.53
N PHE A 270 9.53 -4.55 3.64
CA PHE A 270 9.71 -5.12 4.98
C PHE A 270 8.70 -6.23 5.26
N GLY A 271 7.42 -6.03 4.94
CA GLY A 271 6.35 -7.00 5.15
C GLY A 271 6.56 -8.27 4.34
N ALA A 272 6.54 -8.16 3.01
CA ALA A 272 6.70 -9.31 2.12
C ALA A 272 8.08 -9.98 2.25
N GLY A 273 9.16 -9.19 2.42
CA GLY A 273 10.50 -9.71 2.62
C GLY A 273 10.60 -10.60 3.87
N THR A 274 10.06 -10.13 4.99
CA THR A 274 10.08 -10.92 6.24
C THR A 274 9.20 -12.15 6.16
N ASP A 275 8.11 -12.13 5.42
CA ASP A 275 7.24 -13.28 5.19
C ASP A 275 7.97 -14.41 4.44
N TYR A 276 8.65 -14.08 3.35
CA TYR A 276 9.46 -15.06 2.60
C TYR A 276 10.60 -15.60 3.45
N ALA A 277 11.21 -14.76 4.29
CA ALA A 277 12.22 -15.19 5.24
C ALA A 277 11.68 -16.21 6.27
N LEU A 278 10.49 -15.94 6.84
CA LEU A 278 9.83 -16.85 7.79
C LEU A 278 9.61 -18.24 7.21
N LEU A 279 9.12 -18.29 5.98
CA LEU A 279 8.87 -19.55 5.26
C LEU A 279 10.16 -20.32 5.00
N LEU A 280 11.20 -19.65 4.52
CA LEU A 280 12.47 -20.29 4.24
C LEU A 280 13.18 -20.75 5.49
N VAL A 281 13.13 -19.97 6.57
CA VAL A 281 13.67 -20.36 7.90
C VAL A 281 12.98 -21.60 8.44
N ALA A 282 11.64 -21.64 8.37
CA ALA A 282 10.88 -22.79 8.83
C ALA A 282 11.27 -24.05 8.08
N ARG A 283 11.40 -23.96 6.74
CA ARG A 283 11.83 -25.09 5.91
C ARG A 283 13.28 -25.48 6.15
N TYR A 284 14.18 -24.51 6.30
CA TYR A 284 15.57 -24.78 6.63
C TYR A 284 15.72 -25.46 7.98
N ARG A 285 14.92 -25.04 8.99
CA ARG A 285 14.89 -25.67 10.31
C ARG A 285 14.40 -27.12 10.26
N GLU A 286 13.44 -27.43 9.39
CA GLU A 286 12.98 -28.80 9.14
C GLU A 286 14.10 -29.66 8.50
N GLU A 287 14.79 -29.12 7.47
CA GLU A 287 15.86 -29.86 6.78
C GLU A 287 17.13 -30.01 7.65
N LEU A 288 17.44 -29.05 8.53
CA LEU A 288 18.55 -29.17 9.49
C LEU A 288 18.36 -30.31 10.51
N ARG A 289 17.12 -30.77 10.76
CA ARG A 289 16.86 -31.94 11.60
C ARG A 289 17.08 -33.24 10.83
N ARG A 290 17.04 -33.20 9.51
CA ARG A 290 17.17 -34.37 8.63
C ARG A 290 18.58 -34.54 8.04
N HIS A 291 19.35 -33.48 7.96
CA HIS A 291 20.67 -33.43 7.31
C HIS A 291 21.71 -32.83 8.24
N GLU A 292 22.91 -33.41 8.28
CA GLU A 292 24.03 -32.88 9.05
C GLU A 292 24.69 -31.67 8.39
N ASP A 293 24.87 -31.73 7.08
CA ASP A 293 25.46 -30.63 6.30
C ASP A 293 24.46 -29.48 6.11
N ARG A 294 24.81 -28.31 6.63
CA ARG A 294 24.03 -27.07 6.52
C ARG A 294 23.81 -26.59 5.10
N HIS A 295 24.77 -26.85 4.19
CA HIS A 295 24.67 -26.46 2.78
C HIS A 295 23.66 -27.34 2.04
N GLU A 296 23.69 -28.64 2.30
CA GLU A 296 22.73 -29.59 1.72
C GLU A 296 21.30 -29.33 2.24
N ALA A 297 21.16 -29.10 3.58
CA ALA A 297 19.89 -28.74 4.20
C ALA A 297 19.29 -27.47 3.57
N MET A 298 20.10 -26.43 3.35
CA MET A 298 19.62 -25.19 2.75
C MET A 298 19.29 -25.36 1.26
N ALA A 299 20.11 -26.07 0.51
CA ALA A 299 19.84 -26.32 -0.92
C ALA A 299 18.50 -27.07 -1.10
N LEU A 300 18.20 -28.03 -0.24
CA LEU A 300 16.91 -28.74 -0.24
C LEU A 300 15.76 -27.85 0.21
N ALA A 301 15.96 -27.03 1.24
CA ALA A 301 14.97 -26.07 1.71
C ALA A 301 14.61 -25.09 0.58
N LEU A 302 15.62 -24.52 -0.10
CA LEU A 302 15.44 -23.57 -1.19
C LEU A 302 14.79 -24.25 -2.42
N HIS A 303 15.17 -25.48 -2.75
CA HIS A 303 14.57 -26.23 -3.84
C HIS A 303 13.07 -26.49 -3.62
N ARG A 304 12.65 -26.73 -2.36
CA ARG A 304 11.24 -27.00 -2.01
C ARG A 304 10.40 -25.74 -1.78
N ALA A 305 10.97 -24.71 -1.13
CA ALA A 305 10.25 -23.46 -0.85
C ALA A 305 10.32 -22.46 -2.01
N GLY A 306 11.41 -22.45 -2.78
CA GLY A 306 11.68 -21.48 -3.84
C GLY A 306 10.57 -21.33 -4.88
N PRO A 307 10.04 -22.42 -5.45
CA PRO A 307 8.94 -22.32 -6.42
C PRO A 307 7.68 -21.65 -5.85
N ALA A 308 7.36 -21.90 -4.58
CA ALA A 308 6.21 -21.26 -3.94
C ALA A 308 6.47 -19.79 -3.66
N VAL A 309 7.68 -19.41 -3.21
CA VAL A 309 8.10 -18.01 -3.02
C VAL A 309 8.10 -17.25 -4.36
N LEU A 310 8.62 -17.87 -5.43
CA LEU A 310 8.59 -17.26 -6.77
C LEU A 310 7.17 -17.06 -7.31
N ALA A 311 6.30 -18.05 -7.13
CA ALA A 311 4.92 -17.95 -7.56
C ALA A 311 4.18 -16.85 -6.77
N SER A 312 4.38 -16.80 -5.46
CA SER A 312 3.85 -15.78 -4.57
C SER A 312 4.33 -14.38 -4.99
N GLY A 313 5.65 -14.18 -5.08
CA GLY A 313 6.21 -12.90 -5.53
C GLY A 313 5.75 -12.49 -6.94
N ALA A 314 5.64 -13.45 -7.87
CA ALA A 314 5.11 -13.18 -9.21
C ALA A 314 3.63 -12.76 -9.16
N THR A 315 2.82 -13.34 -8.25
CA THR A 315 1.44 -12.92 -8.04
C THR A 315 1.37 -11.47 -7.60
N VAL A 316 2.17 -11.09 -6.60
CA VAL A 316 2.20 -9.69 -6.11
C VAL A 316 2.67 -8.75 -7.22
N VAL A 317 3.81 -9.06 -7.86
CA VAL A 317 4.39 -8.22 -8.92
C VAL A 317 3.40 -8.01 -10.07
N LEU A 318 2.79 -9.09 -10.59
CA LEU A 318 1.85 -8.99 -11.71
C LEU A 318 0.57 -8.26 -11.31
N SER A 319 0.06 -8.48 -10.09
CA SER A 319 -1.11 -7.76 -9.59
C SER A 319 -0.83 -6.27 -9.38
N MET A 320 0.37 -5.89 -8.91
CA MET A 320 0.78 -4.48 -8.81
C MET A 320 0.92 -3.84 -10.19
N LEU A 321 1.46 -4.55 -11.17
CA LEU A 321 1.55 -4.05 -12.54
C LEU A 321 0.18 -3.83 -13.22
N VAL A 322 -0.89 -4.46 -12.73
CA VAL A 322 -2.26 -4.16 -13.19
C VAL A 322 -2.64 -2.70 -12.91
N LEU A 323 -2.08 -2.09 -11.85
CA LEU A 323 -2.31 -0.68 -11.53
C LEU A 323 -1.83 0.29 -12.63
N LEU A 324 -0.98 -0.15 -13.56
CA LEU A 324 -0.64 0.63 -14.78
C LEU A 324 -1.86 0.93 -15.66
N ALA A 325 -2.96 0.19 -15.53
CA ALA A 325 -4.22 0.45 -16.22
C ALA A 325 -5.07 1.54 -15.56
N SER A 326 -4.65 2.07 -14.41
CA SER A 326 -5.33 3.14 -13.70
C SER A 326 -5.31 4.45 -14.49
N GLU A 327 -6.38 5.20 -14.39
CA GLU A 327 -6.51 6.58 -14.87
C GLU A 327 -5.86 7.57 -13.90
N MET A 328 -5.91 7.27 -12.60
CA MET A 328 -5.25 8.06 -11.56
C MET A 328 -3.74 7.94 -11.65
N ASN A 329 -3.02 9.07 -11.77
CA ASN A 329 -1.55 9.07 -11.85
C ASN A 329 -0.90 8.49 -10.60
N SER A 330 -1.39 8.82 -9.40
CA SER A 330 -0.89 8.28 -8.12
C SER A 330 -0.95 6.76 -8.06
N THR A 331 -2.11 6.17 -8.37
CA THR A 331 -2.34 4.73 -8.40
C THR A 331 -1.50 4.05 -9.48
N ARG A 332 -1.39 4.67 -10.66
CA ARG A 332 -0.58 4.17 -11.77
C ARG A 332 0.90 4.15 -11.44
N GLY A 333 1.43 5.19 -10.78
CA GLY A 333 2.83 5.28 -10.33
C GLY A 333 3.16 4.25 -9.26
N LEU A 334 2.23 3.99 -8.32
CA LEU A 334 2.39 2.99 -7.26
C LEU A 334 2.62 1.58 -7.81
N GLY A 335 1.99 1.21 -8.93
CA GLY A 335 2.09 -0.14 -9.51
C GLY A 335 3.53 -0.58 -9.74
N PRO A 336 4.30 0.08 -10.62
CA PRO A 336 5.71 -0.23 -10.87
C PRO A 336 6.59 -0.12 -9.63
N VAL A 337 6.39 0.90 -8.79
CA VAL A 337 7.16 1.12 -7.55
C VAL A 337 7.04 -0.09 -6.63
N ALA A 338 5.81 -0.52 -6.35
CA ALA A 338 5.53 -1.69 -5.52
C ALA A 338 6.02 -3.00 -6.16
N ALA A 339 5.84 -3.16 -7.48
CA ALA A 339 6.28 -4.33 -8.22
C ALA A 339 7.81 -4.50 -8.16
N ILE A 340 8.58 -3.41 -8.35
CA ILE A 340 10.04 -3.40 -8.22
C ILE A 340 10.45 -3.75 -6.80
N GLY A 341 9.82 -3.12 -5.80
CA GLY A 341 10.10 -3.41 -4.39
C GLY A 341 9.98 -4.89 -4.06
N VAL A 342 8.86 -5.50 -4.41
CA VAL A 342 8.62 -6.93 -4.18
C VAL A 342 9.56 -7.81 -5.00
N ALA A 343 9.84 -7.47 -6.27
CA ALA A 343 10.76 -8.25 -7.11
C ALA A 343 12.17 -8.27 -6.52
N VAL A 344 12.69 -7.14 -6.07
CA VAL A 344 14.01 -7.04 -5.42
C VAL A 344 14.00 -7.77 -4.06
N ALA A 345 12.92 -7.67 -3.29
CA ALA A 345 12.77 -8.41 -2.04
C ALA A 345 12.80 -9.93 -2.27
N VAL A 346 12.05 -10.45 -3.25
CA VAL A 346 12.08 -11.87 -3.64
C VAL A 346 13.49 -12.30 -4.04
N LEU A 347 14.17 -11.48 -4.86
CA LEU A 347 15.54 -11.77 -5.31
C LEU A 347 16.51 -11.87 -4.12
N ALA A 348 16.44 -10.93 -3.18
CA ALA A 348 17.27 -10.95 -1.98
C ALA A 348 16.93 -12.14 -1.07
N MET A 349 15.63 -12.43 -0.88
CA MET A 349 15.18 -13.55 -0.04
C MET A 349 15.48 -14.92 -0.63
N LEU A 350 15.69 -15.04 -1.94
CA LEU A 350 16.11 -16.28 -2.60
C LEU A 350 17.62 -16.37 -2.83
N SER A 351 18.38 -15.29 -2.61
CA SER A 351 19.82 -15.27 -2.84
C SER A 351 20.63 -14.82 -1.61
N LEU A 352 20.54 -13.58 -1.19
CA LEU A 352 21.28 -13.04 -0.04
C LEU A 352 20.92 -13.77 1.25
N PHE A 353 19.63 -13.86 1.54
CA PHE A 353 19.12 -14.41 2.78
C PHE A 353 19.58 -15.86 3.04
N PRO A 354 19.42 -16.84 2.11
CA PRO A 354 19.93 -18.20 2.30
C PRO A 354 21.46 -18.26 2.38
N ALA A 355 22.19 -17.40 1.68
CA ALA A 355 23.65 -17.32 1.79
C ALA A 355 24.07 -16.92 3.20
N LEU A 356 23.42 -15.90 3.80
CA LEU A 356 23.65 -15.47 5.18
C LEU A 356 23.31 -16.58 6.19
N LEU A 357 22.16 -17.24 6.03
CA LEU A 357 21.77 -18.36 6.90
C LEU A 357 22.79 -19.50 6.90
N VAL A 358 23.37 -19.82 5.73
CA VAL A 358 24.37 -20.88 5.62
C VAL A 358 25.72 -20.43 6.20
N ILE A 359 26.10 -19.14 6.09
CA ILE A 359 27.35 -18.61 6.65
C ILE A 359 27.38 -18.81 8.17
N PHE A 360 26.32 -18.37 8.87
CA PHE A 360 26.23 -18.48 10.30
C PHE A 360 25.79 -19.88 10.78
N GLY A 361 24.99 -20.60 9.98
CA GLY A 361 24.59 -21.98 10.22
C GLY A 361 23.66 -22.16 11.43
N ARG A 362 23.85 -23.26 12.17
CA ARG A 362 22.96 -23.67 13.29
C ARG A 362 22.98 -22.72 14.49
N TRP A 363 24.04 -21.95 14.67
CA TRP A 363 24.18 -21.01 15.80
C TRP A 363 23.13 -19.91 15.78
N LEU A 364 22.64 -19.55 14.60
CA LEU A 364 21.55 -18.56 14.46
C LEU A 364 20.29 -18.90 15.25
N PHE A 365 20.06 -20.18 15.51
CA PHE A 365 18.87 -20.65 16.21
C PHE A 365 19.03 -20.64 17.76
N TRP A 366 20.12 -20.07 18.28
CA TRP A 366 20.28 -19.95 19.72
C TRP A 366 19.12 -19.15 20.35
N PRO A 367 18.50 -19.57 21.50
CA PRO A 367 18.91 -20.68 22.35
C PRO A 367 18.37 -22.06 21.95
N VAL A 368 17.42 -22.18 21.02
CA VAL A 368 16.78 -23.45 20.63
C VAL A 368 17.35 -23.98 19.32
N VAL A 369 18.56 -24.50 19.36
CA VAL A 369 19.29 -25.00 18.20
C VAL A 369 18.70 -26.33 17.71
N PRO A 370 18.33 -26.46 16.36
CA PRO A 370 17.86 -27.73 15.81
C PRO A 370 19.01 -28.76 15.71
N HIS A 371 18.82 -29.93 16.34
CA HIS A 371 19.75 -31.04 16.26
C HIS A 371 19.28 -32.08 15.25
N HIS A 372 20.23 -32.78 14.62
CA HIS A 372 19.93 -33.90 13.74
C HIS A 372 19.17 -35.00 14.50
N GLY A 373 18.08 -35.52 13.92
CA GLY A 373 17.24 -36.56 14.56
C GLY A 373 16.24 -36.05 15.62
N SER A 374 16.14 -34.72 15.88
CA SER A 374 15.15 -34.23 16.85
C SER A 374 13.72 -34.30 16.31
N ALA A 375 12.75 -34.67 17.17
CA ALA A 375 11.33 -34.78 16.82
C ALA A 375 10.72 -33.47 16.33
N ASP A 376 9.71 -33.55 15.44
CA ASP A 376 8.99 -32.38 14.96
C ASP A 376 7.85 -31.98 15.92
N PRO A 377 7.89 -30.79 16.55
CA PRO A 377 6.83 -30.33 17.44
C PRO A 377 5.49 -30.06 16.76
N ALA A 378 5.45 -30.02 15.42
CA ALA A 378 4.24 -29.64 14.67
C ALA A 378 3.11 -30.66 14.79
N GLU A 379 3.41 -31.96 15.02
CA GLU A 379 2.41 -33.04 15.04
C GLU A 379 1.43 -32.96 16.24
N GLN A 380 1.82 -32.32 17.33
CA GLN A 380 1.01 -32.22 18.56
C GLN A 380 0.55 -30.78 18.89
N GLY A 381 0.79 -29.84 17.99
CA GLY A 381 0.53 -28.42 18.19
C GLY A 381 -0.95 -28.03 18.23
N VAL A 382 -1.21 -26.74 18.50
CA VAL A 382 -2.56 -26.13 18.53
C VAL A 382 -3.27 -26.33 17.18
N TRP A 383 -2.54 -26.21 16.07
CA TRP A 383 -3.07 -26.35 14.72
C TRP A 383 -3.53 -27.77 14.39
N ALA A 384 -2.81 -28.79 14.87
CA ALA A 384 -3.22 -30.17 14.75
C ALA A 384 -4.51 -30.48 15.52
N ARG A 385 -4.67 -29.88 16.72
CA ARG A 385 -5.92 -30.01 17.51
C ARG A 385 -7.09 -29.30 16.85
N MET A 386 -6.86 -28.11 16.30
CA MET A 386 -7.87 -27.33 15.59
C MET A 386 -8.32 -28.07 14.32
N GLY A 387 -7.38 -28.60 13.52
CA GLY A 387 -7.68 -29.38 12.33
C GLY A 387 -8.55 -30.59 12.63
N ARG A 388 -8.26 -31.34 13.72
CA ARG A 388 -9.10 -32.48 14.15
C ARG A 388 -10.52 -32.07 14.55
N ARG A 389 -10.71 -30.92 15.19
CA ARG A 389 -12.04 -30.39 15.54
C ARG A 389 -12.82 -30.03 14.28
N ILE A 390 -12.17 -29.36 13.31
CA ILE A 390 -12.80 -28.99 12.03
C ILE A 390 -13.20 -30.23 11.23
N ALA A 391 -12.34 -31.27 11.21
CA ALA A 391 -12.61 -32.52 10.51
C ALA A 391 -13.85 -33.27 11.02
N GLY A 392 -14.24 -33.07 12.30
CA GLY A 392 -15.44 -33.66 12.85
C GLY A 392 -16.76 -33.14 12.24
N ARG A 393 -16.80 -31.89 11.79
CA ARG A 393 -18.02 -31.26 11.23
C ARG A 393 -17.67 -30.20 10.19
N PRO A 394 -16.99 -30.53 9.09
CA PRO A 394 -16.42 -29.54 8.16
C PRO A 394 -17.50 -28.67 7.50
N ARG A 395 -18.64 -29.28 7.10
CA ARG A 395 -19.74 -28.54 6.46
C ARG A 395 -20.35 -27.48 7.38
N LYS A 396 -20.63 -27.80 8.65
CA LYS A 396 -21.15 -26.82 9.61
C LYS A 396 -20.14 -25.70 9.86
N THR A 397 -18.84 -26.04 9.92
CA THR A 397 -17.78 -25.08 10.19
C THR A 397 -17.68 -24.03 9.08
N TRP A 398 -17.58 -24.44 7.80
CA TRP A 398 -17.46 -23.44 6.73
C TRP A 398 -18.72 -22.62 6.55
N ILE A 399 -19.94 -23.20 6.71
CA ILE A 399 -21.19 -22.46 6.61
C ILE A 399 -21.26 -21.37 7.71
N VAL A 400 -21.02 -21.75 8.97
CA VAL A 400 -21.07 -20.80 10.08
C VAL A 400 -20.02 -19.70 9.92
N THR A 401 -18.80 -20.04 9.54
CA THR A 401 -17.72 -19.05 9.32
C THR A 401 -18.06 -18.12 8.16
N SER A 402 -18.58 -18.65 7.04
CA SER A 402 -18.99 -17.82 5.90
C SER A 402 -20.15 -16.88 6.26
N LEU A 403 -21.13 -17.36 7.02
CA LEU A 403 -22.23 -16.51 7.49
C LEU A 403 -21.76 -15.42 8.46
N ALA A 404 -20.83 -15.75 9.36
CA ALA A 404 -20.24 -14.77 10.26
C ALA A 404 -19.48 -13.67 9.49
N LEU A 405 -18.64 -14.06 8.51
CA LEU A 405 -17.94 -13.10 7.68
C LEU A 405 -18.92 -12.28 6.81
N ALA A 406 -19.95 -12.90 6.25
CA ALA A 406 -20.97 -12.19 5.49
C ALA A 406 -21.76 -11.20 6.37
N ALA A 407 -22.04 -11.53 7.63
CA ALA A 407 -22.65 -10.61 8.58
C ALA A 407 -21.74 -9.41 8.87
N LEU A 408 -20.43 -9.62 9.02
CA LEU A 408 -19.45 -8.53 9.18
C LEU A 408 -19.36 -7.66 7.92
N ALA A 409 -19.46 -8.28 6.73
CA ALA A 409 -19.51 -7.57 5.46
C ALA A 409 -20.73 -6.64 5.31
N LEU A 410 -21.80 -6.82 6.08
CA LEU A 410 -22.92 -5.86 6.08
C LEU A 410 -22.51 -4.46 6.55
N GLY A 411 -21.40 -4.33 7.27
CA GLY A 411 -20.79 -3.03 7.59
C GLY A 411 -20.45 -2.19 6.37
N LEU A 412 -20.24 -2.81 5.19
CA LEU A 412 -20.05 -2.09 3.91
C LEU A 412 -21.21 -1.13 3.58
N LEU A 413 -22.41 -1.38 4.08
CA LEU A 413 -23.57 -0.47 3.90
C LEU A 413 -23.35 0.89 4.58
N GLN A 414 -22.35 1.00 5.47
CA GLN A 414 -21.99 2.23 6.15
C GLN A 414 -20.72 2.89 5.54
N LEU A 415 -20.07 2.24 4.60
CA LEU A 415 -18.90 2.78 3.89
C LEU A 415 -19.30 4.02 3.08
N ARG A 416 -18.59 5.12 3.26
CA ARG A 416 -18.79 6.39 2.57
C ARG A 416 -17.51 6.85 1.87
N ALA A 417 -17.02 6.04 0.95
CA ALA A 417 -15.84 6.37 0.13
C ALA A 417 -16.17 7.46 -0.91
N ALA A 418 -16.54 8.64 -0.42
CA ALA A 418 -16.89 9.80 -1.24
C ALA A 418 -15.79 10.87 -1.24
N GLY A 419 -14.63 10.53 -0.69
CA GLY A 419 -13.51 11.44 -0.45
C GLY A 419 -13.61 12.10 0.93
N VAL A 420 -12.45 12.47 1.44
CA VAL A 420 -12.29 13.22 2.69
C VAL A 420 -11.99 14.66 2.30
N SER A 421 -12.59 15.63 3.00
CA SER A 421 -12.27 17.05 2.78
C SER A 421 -10.80 17.32 3.16
N ASN A 422 -10.22 18.37 2.63
CA ASN A 422 -8.86 18.77 3.05
C ASN A 422 -8.78 19.02 4.56
N GLU A 423 -9.87 19.53 5.13
CA GLU A 423 -10.01 19.76 6.58
C GLU A 423 -9.94 18.46 7.40
N ASP A 424 -10.52 17.38 6.87
CA ASP A 424 -10.64 16.10 7.55
C ASP A 424 -9.52 15.12 7.17
N SER A 425 -8.62 15.50 6.26
CA SER A 425 -7.52 14.64 5.79
C SER A 425 -6.41 14.44 6.82
N PHE A 426 -6.29 15.38 7.78
CA PHE A 426 -5.32 15.32 8.84
C PHE A 426 -5.96 14.90 10.17
N ILE A 427 -5.27 14.04 10.91
CA ILE A 427 -5.70 13.63 12.27
C ILE A 427 -5.44 14.75 13.27
N ASN A 428 -4.25 15.33 13.20
CA ASN A 428 -3.87 16.50 13.99
C ASN A 428 -4.23 17.71 13.14
N LYS A 429 -5.31 18.40 13.44
CA LYS A 429 -5.73 19.57 12.66
C LYS A 429 -4.64 20.65 12.66
N PRO A 430 -3.82 20.75 11.59
CA PRO A 430 -2.75 21.76 11.53
C PRO A 430 -3.34 23.17 11.39
N ASP A 431 -2.48 24.17 11.56
CA ASP A 431 -2.86 25.59 11.51
C ASP A 431 -3.53 25.98 10.19
N SER A 432 -3.06 25.42 9.07
CA SER A 432 -3.63 25.72 7.74
C SER A 432 -5.08 25.28 7.63
N VAL A 433 -5.38 24.10 8.17
CA VAL A 433 -6.73 23.51 8.18
C VAL A 433 -7.66 24.29 9.12
N THR A 434 -7.18 24.58 10.32
CA THR A 434 -7.93 25.38 11.29
C THR A 434 -8.21 26.79 10.72
N GLY A 435 -7.20 27.42 10.11
CA GLY A 435 -7.33 28.71 9.43
C GLY A 435 -8.32 28.68 8.26
N GLN A 436 -8.39 27.59 7.49
CA GLN A 436 -9.36 27.45 6.42
C GLN A 436 -10.80 27.42 6.93
N LYS A 437 -11.03 26.74 8.06
CA LYS A 437 -12.33 26.69 8.72
C LYS A 437 -12.73 28.06 9.26
N VAL A 438 -11.85 28.70 10.03
CA VAL A 438 -12.10 30.05 10.57
C VAL A 438 -12.33 31.05 9.42
N LYS A 439 -11.59 30.93 8.30
CA LYS A 439 -11.81 31.75 7.11
C LYS A 439 -13.23 31.61 6.54
N ALA A 440 -13.76 30.40 6.50
CA ALA A 440 -15.10 30.15 5.96
C ALA A 440 -16.23 30.82 6.77
N ASP A 441 -16.00 31.12 8.07
CA ASP A 441 -16.95 31.84 8.92
C ASP A 441 -17.03 33.34 8.59
N TYR A 442 -15.98 33.92 8.01
CA TYR A 442 -15.90 35.36 7.75
C TYR A 442 -15.93 35.73 6.26
N PHE A 443 -15.49 34.84 5.38
CA PHE A 443 -15.42 35.07 3.94
C PHE A 443 -16.29 34.08 3.17
N PRO A 444 -16.80 34.43 1.98
CA PRO A 444 -17.64 33.54 1.17
C PRO A 444 -16.98 32.18 0.94
N ALA A 445 -17.71 31.10 1.13
CA ALA A 445 -17.20 29.73 1.10
C ALA A 445 -16.48 29.32 -0.20
N GLY A 446 -16.89 29.87 -1.37
CA GLY A 446 -16.23 29.62 -2.66
C GLY A 446 -15.07 30.56 -3.01
N SER A 447 -14.75 31.55 -2.15
CA SER A 447 -13.76 32.60 -2.49
C SER A 447 -12.30 32.13 -2.47
N GLY A 448 -12.03 30.88 -2.08
CA GLY A 448 -10.67 30.34 -1.96
C GLY A 448 -10.30 29.32 -3.05
N ASP A 449 -11.28 28.79 -3.79
CA ASP A 449 -11.07 27.76 -4.81
C ASP A 449 -12.05 27.96 -5.97
N PRO A 450 -11.79 28.97 -6.83
CA PRO A 450 -12.67 29.26 -7.97
C PRO A 450 -12.61 28.16 -9.01
N MET A 451 -13.74 27.91 -9.66
CA MET A 451 -13.80 27.13 -10.88
C MET A 451 -13.08 27.89 -11.99
N VAL A 452 -12.26 27.22 -12.78
CA VAL A 452 -11.50 27.79 -13.91
C VAL A 452 -12.09 27.28 -15.22
N VAL A 453 -12.36 28.18 -16.14
CA VAL A 453 -12.84 27.83 -17.49
C VAL A 453 -11.90 28.41 -18.52
N ILE A 454 -11.43 27.57 -19.45
CA ILE A 454 -10.60 27.99 -20.58
C ILE A 454 -11.40 27.73 -21.88
N ALA A 455 -11.46 28.71 -22.77
CA ALA A 455 -12.19 28.60 -24.01
C ALA A 455 -11.50 29.38 -25.14
N ASP A 456 -11.84 29.09 -26.40
CA ASP A 456 -11.36 29.82 -27.53
C ASP A 456 -11.84 31.29 -27.47
N LYS A 457 -10.93 32.22 -27.76
CA LYS A 457 -11.15 33.65 -27.68
C LYS A 457 -12.39 34.12 -28.47
N ASP A 458 -12.60 33.58 -29.68
CA ASP A 458 -13.70 33.97 -30.55
C ASP A 458 -15.08 33.61 -29.97
N ARG A 459 -15.15 32.71 -28.99
CA ARG A 459 -16.37 32.28 -28.31
C ARG A 459 -16.41 32.64 -26.82
N ALA A 460 -15.44 33.39 -26.34
CA ALA A 460 -15.26 33.74 -24.92
C ALA A 460 -16.51 34.35 -24.28
N GLU A 461 -17.20 35.27 -24.98
CA GLU A 461 -18.43 35.91 -24.50
C GLU A 461 -19.60 34.93 -24.40
N ASP A 462 -19.73 34.00 -25.37
CA ASP A 462 -20.80 33.01 -25.37
C ASP A 462 -20.59 32.01 -24.20
N VAL A 463 -19.33 31.58 -23.99
CA VAL A 463 -18.96 30.71 -22.88
C VAL A 463 -19.16 31.43 -21.54
N SER A 464 -18.71 32.65 -21.38
CA SER A 464 -18.91 33.44 -20.16
C SER A 464 -20.38 33.58 -19.79
N ARG A 465 -21.27 33.84 -20.79
CA ARG A 465 -22.72 33.87 -20.57
C ARG A 465 -23.29 32.51 -20.16
N ALA A 466 -22.83 31.43 -20.78
CA ALA A 466 -23.27 30.08 -20.42
C ALA A 466 -22.88 29.75 -18.96
N VAL A 467 -21.65 30.06 -18.54
CA VAL A 467 -21.19 29.90 -17.17
C VAL A 467 -22.01 30.71 -16.19
N GLN A 468 -22.19 32.03 -16.47
CA GLN A 468 -22.94 32.94 -15.59
C GLN A 468 -24.43 32.56 -15.47
N GLY A 469 -25.03 31.99 -16.51
CA GLY A 469 -26.43 31.52 -16.51
C GLY A 469 -26.63 30.18 -15.79
N THR A 470 -25.58 29.50 -15.41
CA THR A 470 -25.68 28.17 -14.77
C THR A 470 -26.01 28.30 -13.30
N ARG A 471 -27.08 27.59 -12.85
CA ARG A 471 -27.47 27.57 -11.44
C ARG A 471 -26.36 26.98 -10.55
N GLY A 472 -25.97 27.71 -9.51
CA GLY A 472 -24.93 27.34 -8.56
C GLY A 472 -23.61 28.09 -8.79
N VAL A 473 -23.54 28.92 -9.84
CA VAL A 473 -22.50 29.93 -10.04
C VAL A 473 -22.98 31.26 -9.42
N GLN A 474 -22.09 31.93 -8.67
CA GLN A 474 -22.38 33.21 -8.04
C GLN A 474 -22.55 34.32 -9.12
N GLU A 475 -23.60 35.09 -9.02
CA GLU A 475 -23.82 36.21 -9.93
C GLU A 475 -22.67 37.22 -9.91
N GLY A 476 -22.22 37.62 -11.11
CA GLY A 476 -21.15 38.61 -11.27
C GLY A 476 -19.76 38.12 -10.92
N SER A 477 -19.59 36.83 -10.61
CA SER A 477 -18.27 36.25 -10.24
C SER A 477 -17.44 35.80 -11.45
N VAL A 478 -18.05 35.71 -12.64
CA VAL A 478 -17.35 35.28 -13.85
C VAL A 478 -16.48 36.40 -14.41
N GLY A 479 -15.19 36.17 -14.49
CA GLY A 479 -14.25 37.18 -14.99
C GLY A 479 -12.82 36.67 -15.14
N VAL A 480 -11.98 37.48 -15.77
CA VAL A 480 -10.55 37.24 -15.88
C VAL A 480 -9.89 37.61 -14.56
N PRO A 481 -9.15 36.70 -13.90
CA PRO A 481 -8.54 37.03 -12.63
C PRO A 481 -7.43 38.08 -12.77
N PRO A 482 -7.25 38.94 -11.77
CA PRO A 482 -6.19 39.95 -11.78
C PRO A 482 -4.80 39.34 -11.93
N GLY A 483 -3.97 39.93 -12.81
CA GLY A 483 -2.59 39.43 -13.05
C GLY A 483 -2.51 38.31 -14.08
N THR A 484 -3.62 37.86 -14.63
CA THR A 484 -3.69 36.87 -15.70
C THR A 484 -3.55 37.55 -17.08
N LYS A 485 -2.81 36.94 -18.00
CA LYS A 485 -2.78 37.39 -19.40
C LYS A 485 -4.19 37.29 -19.97
N ALA A 486 -4.60 38.29 -20.70
CA ALA A 486 -5.93 38.31 -21.30
C ALA A 486 -6.12 37.18 -22.32
N GLU A 487 -5.05 36.72 -22.96
CA GLU A 487 -5.04 35.72 -24.04
C GLU A 487 -3.72 34.94 -24.02
N HIS A 488 -3.81 33.63 -24.27
CA HIS A 488 -2.66 32.77 -24.53
C HIS A 488 -3.04 31.69 -25.53
N ASP A 489 -2.27 31.55 -26.63
CA ASP A 489 -2.50 30.59 -27.72
C ASP A 489 -3.92 30.60 -28.27
N GLY A 490 -4.50 31.81 -28.43
CA GLY A 490 -5.86 31.97 -28.96
C GLY A 490 -6.98 31.59 -27.98
N LYS A 491 -6.66 31.32 -26.72
CA LYS A 491 -7.62 31.00 -25.66
C LYS A 491 -7.69 32.10 -24.61
N VAL A 492 -8.80 32.10 -23.86
CA VAL A 492 -9.06 33.00 -22.73
C VAL A 492 -9.39 32.18 -21.49
N LEU A 493 -8.94 32.64 -20.34
CA LEU A 493 -9.19 32.01 -19.03
C LEU A 493 -10.17 32.88 -18.23
N PHE A 494 -11.20 32.26 -17.69
CA PHE A 494 -12.16 32.85 -16.77
C PHE A 494 -12.10 32.10 -15.41
N GLU A 495 -12.34 32.82 -14.35
CA GLU A 495 -12.67 32.23 -13.05
C GLU A 495 -14.15 32.51 -12.72
N ALA A 496 -14.76 31.56 -12.01
CA ALA A 496 -16.13 31.68 -11.51
C ALA A 496 -16.21 31.11 -10.10
N THR A 497 -16.88 31.82 -9.19
CA THR A 497 -17.09 31.38 -7.81
C THR A 497 -18.35 30.54 -7.71
N LEU A 498 -18.26 29.38 -7.06
CA LEU A 498 -19.40 28.53 -6.76
C LEU A 498 -20.12 29.02 -5.48
N THR A 499 -21.45 28.81 -5.43
CA THR A 499 -22.26 29.21 -4.27
C THR A 499 -22.14 28.22 -3.10
N ASP A 500 -21.82 26.96 -3.39
CA ASP A 500 -21.67 25.89 -2.40
C ASP A 500 -20.17 25.63 -2.13
N PRO A 501 -19.83 25.01 -0.97
CA PRO A 501 -18.45 24.65 -0.66
C PRO A 501 -17.82 23.77 -1.75
N ALA A 502 -16.56 24.04 -2.12
CA ALA A 502 -15.89 23.47 -3.30
C ALA A 502 -15.79 21.93 -3.28
N ASP A 503 -15.67 21.31 -2.09
CA ASP A 503 -15.60 19.86 -1.89
C ASP A 503 -16.97 19.18 -1.79
N GLY A 504 -18.05 20.00 -1.72
CA GLY A 504 -19.41 19.52 -1.57
C GLY A 504 -19.99 18.88 -2.84
N LYS A 505 -20.90 17.91 -2.67
CA LYS A 505 -21.61 17.26 -3.79
C LYS A 505 -22.34 18.27 -4.69
N LYS A 506 -22.97 19.30 -4.09
CA LYS A 506 -23.70 20.31 -4.88
C LYS A 506 -22.78 21.15 -5.78
N ALA A 507 -21.56 21.43 -5.31
CA ALA A 507 -20.54 22.09 -6.10
C ALA A 507 -20.09 21.22 -7.27
N LYS A 508 -19.84 19.93 -7.03
CA LYS A 508 -19.52 18.94 -8.08
C LYS A 508 -20.65 18.82 -9.11
N ASP A 509 -21.93 18.77 -8.67
CA ASP A 509 -23.09 18.78 -9.55
C ASP A 509 -23.20 20.11 -10.35
N THR A 510 -22.74 21.25 -9.79
CA THR A 510 -22.69 22.52 -10.49
C THR A 510 -21.63 22.50 -11.58
N VAL A 511 -20.43 21.97 -11.31
CA VAL A 511 -19.38 21.80 -12.34
C VAL A 511 -19.87 20.95 -13.50
N GLU A 512 -20.61 19.86 -13.26
CA GLU A 512 -21.19 19.06 -14.36
C GLU A 512 -22.15 19.90 -15.22
N ARG A 513 -23.05 20.64 -14.59
CA ARG A 513 -23.96 21.53 -15.33
C ARG A 513 -23.23 22.60 -16.13
N VAL A 514 -22.15 23.15 -15.57
CA VAL A 514 -21.33 24.15 -16.32
C VAL A 514 -20.64 23.48 -17.49
N ARG A 515 -20.07 22.27 -17.33
CA ARG A 515 -19.48 21.51 -18.44
C ARG A 515 -20.48 21.29 -19.57
N ASP A 516 -21.69 20.82 -19.25
CA ASP A 516 -22.73 20.63 -20.24
C ASP A 516 -23.03 21.95 -20.96
N ALA A 517 -23.21 23.05 -20.23
CA ALA A 517 -23.54 24.35 -20.79
C ALA A 517 -22.42 24.93 -21.68
N VAL A 518 -21.15 24.76 -21.34
CA VAL A 518 -20.04 25.29 -22.14
C VAL A 518 -19.69 24.38 -23.32
N HIS A 519 -19.89 23.08 -23.22
CA HIS A 519 -19.71 22.14 -24.33
C HIS A 519 -20.80 22.31 -25.41
N ASP A 520 -21.98 22.77 -25.01
CA ASP A 520 -23.06 23.09 -25.93
C ASP A 520 -22.80 24.36 -26.77
N VAL A 521 -21.75 25.16 -26.49
CA VAL A 521 -21.35 26.32 -27.26
C VAL A 521 -20.51 25.88 -28.48
N PRO A 522 -21.03 25.95 -29.71
CA PRO A 522 -20.32 25.40 -30.85
C PRO A 522 -19.01 26.13 -31.15
N GLY A 523 -17.93 25.38 -31.31
CA GLY A 523 -16.59 25.89 -31.67
C GLY A 523 -15.91 26.68 -30.55
N ALA A 524 -16.28 26.43 -29.28
CA ALA A 524 -15.68 27.09 -28.14
C ALA A 524 -14.45 26.36 -27.59
N ASP A 525 -14.27 25.06 -27.88
CA ASP A 525 -13.25 24.19 -27.29
C ASP A 525 -13.04 24.50 -25.79
N ALA A 526 -14.19 24.64 -25.09
CA ALA A 526 -14.23 25.07 -23.71
C ALA A 526 -13.98 23.90 -22.76
N HIS A 527 -13.14 24.12 -21.73
CA HIS A 527 -12.81 23.16 -20.71
C HIS A 527 -12.95 23.77 -19.32
N VAL A 528 -13.48 22.97 -18.38
CA VAL A 528 -13.76 23.37 -16.99
C VAL A 528 -12.83 22.64 -16.04
N GLY A 529 -12.08 23.40 -15.24
CA GLY A 529 -11.13 22.96 -14.22
C GLY A 529 -11.34 23.68 -12.89
N GLY A 530 -10.30 23.75 -12.08
CA GLY A 530 -10.34 24.24 -10.70
C GLY A 530 -10.52 23.08 -9.70
N GLY A 531 -10.39 23.34 -8.39
CA GLY A 531 -10.36 22.32 -7.36
C GLY A 531 -11.59 21.42 -7.35
N THR A 532 -12.80 22.00 -7.39
CA THR A 532 -14.06 21.21 -7.46
C THR A 532 -14.12 20.29 -8.66
N ALA A 533 -13.68 20.76 -9.85
CA ALA A 533 -13.68 19.95 -11.06
C ALA A 533 -12.65 18.81 -10.96
N THR A 534 -11.51 19.07 -10.34
CA THR A 534 -10.50 18.04 -10.05
C THR A 534 -11.04 16.95 -9.15
N LEU A 535 -11.71 17.31 -8.03
CA LEU A 535 -12.35 16.34 -7.14
C LEU A 535 -13.41 15.49 -7.84
N LEU A 536 -14.23 16.11 -8.70
CA LEU A 536 -15.23 15.41 -9.51
C LEU A 536 -14.57 14.39 -10.46
N ASP A 537 -13.50 14.79 -11.12
CA ASP A 537 -12.79 13.93 -12.08
C ASP A 537 -12.04 12.78 -11.37
N MET A 538 -11.50 13.03 -10.16
CA MET A 538 -10.93 12.00 -9.31
C MET A 538 -11.99 10.96 -8.92
N ASP A 539 -13.18 11.38 -8.48
CA ASP A 539 -14.27 10.45 -8.15
C ASP A 539 -14.65 9.57 -9.34
N LYS A 540 -14.80 10.17 -10.54
CA LYS A 540 -15.12 9.43 -11.78
C LYS A 540 -14.02 8.45 -12.17
N ALA A 541 -12.76 8.87 -12.07
CA ALA A 541 -11.60 8.04 -12.39
C ALA A 541 -11.51 6.84 -11.43
N THR A 542 -11.67 7.06 -10.12
CA THR A 542 -11.63 5.99 -9.12
C THR A 542 -12.73 4.95 -9.35
N ILE A 543 -13.98 5.38 -9.60
CA ILE A 543 -15.08 4.46 -9.92
C ILE A 543 -14.79 3.62 -11.18
N ARG A 544 -14.16 4.21 -12.18
CA ARG A 544 -13.73 3.49 -13.38
C ARG A 544 -12.63 2.49 -13.07
N ASP A 545 -11.63 2.92 -12.31
CA ASP A 545 -10.48 2.11 -11.93
C ASP A 545 -10.90 0.91 -11.08
N ASP A 546 -11.82 1.07 -10.13
CA ASP A 546 -12.41 -0.03 -9.36
C ASP A 546 -13.03 -1.10 -10.28
N LYS A 547 -13.84 -0.68 -11.25
CA LYS A 547 -14.51 -1.57 -12.20
C LYS A 547 -13.55 -2.32 -13.12
N LEU A 548 -12.37 -1.75 -13.39
CA LEU A 548 -11.37 -2.34 -14.29
C LEU A 548 -10.33 -3.15 -13.52
N ILE A 549 -9.75 -2.58 -12.48
CA ILE A 549 -8.58 -3.14 -11.79
C ILE A 549 -8.99 -4.34 -10.93
N ILE A 550 -10.11 -4.25 -10.20
CA ILE A 550 -10.55 -5.34 -9.32
C ILE A 550 -10.75 -6.66 -10.09
N PRO A 551 -11.53 -6.72 -11.19
CA PRO A 551 -11.67 -7.95 -11.97
C PRO A 551 -10.35 -8.41 -12.60
N LEU A 552 -9.50 -7.49 -13.03
CA LEU A 552 -8.24 -7.83 -13.69
C LEU A 552 -7.24 -8.44 -12.71
N VAL A 553 -7.14 -7.91 -11.50
CA VAL A 553 -6.33 -8.51 -10.41
C VAL A 553 -6.85 -9.90 -10.06
N LEU A 554 -8.17 -10.08 -9.90
CA LEU A 554 -8.76 -11.39 -9.62
C LEU A 554 -8.47 -12.40 -10.75
N LEU A 555 -8.48 -11.95 -12.00
CA LEU A 555 -8.14 -12.80 -13.15
C LEU A 555 -6.67 -13.22 -13.13
N VAL A 556 -5.74 -12.28 -12.88
CA VAL A 556 -4.30 -12.58 -12.77
C VAL A 556 -4.06 -13.61 -11.68
N VAL A 557 -4.66 -13.41 -10.52
CA VAL A 557 -4.57 -14.31 -9.39
C VAL A 557 -5.14 -15.69 -9.71
N LEU A 558 -6.33 -15.73 -10.36
CA LEU A 558 -6.96 -16.99 -10.79
C LEU A 558 -6.04 -17.79 -11.71
N LEU A 559 -5.43 -17.13 -12.69
CA LEU A 559 -4.55 -17.77 -13.65
C LEU A 559 -3.29 -18.34 -12.99
N ILE A 560 -2.66 -17.57 -12.09
CA ILE A 560 -1.45 -18.01 -11.39
C ILE A 560 -1.76 -19.20 -10.46
N LEU A 561 -2.83 -19.09 -9.65
CA LEU A 561 -3.27 -20.19 -8.78
C LEU A 561 -3.65 -21.42 -9.60
N GLY A 562 -4.36 -21.24 -10.71
CA GLY A 562 -4.74 -22.33 -11.62
C GLY A 562 -3.52 -23.06 -12.18
N ALA A 563 -2.53 -22.31 -12.65
CA ALA A 563 -1.27 -22.86 -13.17
C ALA A 563 -0.47 -23.59 -12.08
N LEU A 564 -0.34 -22.99 -10.89
CA LEU A 564 0.42 -23.52 -9.77
C LEU A 564 -0.22 -24.81 -9.21
N LEU A 565 -1.52 -24.76 -8.94
CA LEU A 565 -2.26 -25.88 -8.36
C LEU A 565 -2.67 -26.93 -9.40
N ARG A 566 -2.53 -26.61 -10.70
CA ARG A 566 -3.02 -27.45 -11.80
C ARG A 566 -4.44 -27.94 -11.55
N ALA A 567 -5.30 -27.04 -11.08
CA ALA A 567 -6.68 -27.27 -10.71
C ALA A 567 -7.49 -26.01 -11.03
N VAL A 568 -8.80 -26.14 -11.17
CA VAL A 568 -9.73 -25.03 -11.39
C VAL A 568 -10.59 -24.78 -10.16
N VAL A 569 -11.05 -25.85 -9.50
CA VAL A 569 -11.98 -25.73 -8.36
C VAL A 569 -11.28 -25.09 -7.14
N ALA A 570 -10.05 -25.50 -6.82
CA ALA A 570 -9.32 -24.92 -5.70
C ALA A 570 -9.12 -23.40 -5.84
N PRO A 571 -8.60 -22.86 -6.96
CA PRO A 571 -8.48 -21.41 -7.17
C PRO A 571 -9.80 -20.65 -7.04
N LEU A 572 -10.88 -21.16 -7.61
CA LEU A 572 -12.20 -20.53 -7.52
C LEU A 572 -12.71 -20.44 -6.06
N LEU A 573 -12.54 -21.52 -5.29
CA LEU A 573 -12.90 -21.53 -3.87
C LEU A 573 -12.03 -20.53 -3.10
N LEU A 574 -10.71 -20.47 -3.35
CA LEU A 574 -9.80 -19.56 -2.70
C LEU A 574 -10.17 -18.09 -3.01
N ILE A 575 -10.44 -17.74 -4.26
CA ILE A 575 -10.89 -16.39 -4.64
C ILE A 575 -12.18 -16.03 -3.92
N GLY A 576 -13.16 -16.95 -3.89
CA GLY A 576 -14.42 -16.72 -3.16
C GLY A 576 -14.18 -16.43 -1.66
N THR A 577 -13.24 -17.14 -1.02
CA THR A 577 -12.89 -16.88 0.39
C THR A 577 -12.17 -15.55 0.57
N VAL A 578 -11.33 -15.14 -0.37
CA VAL A 578 -10.60 -13.86 -0.34
C VAL A 578 -11.57 -12.69 -0.51
N ILE A 579 -12.52 -12.77 -1.46
CA ILE A 579 -13.55 -11.75 -1.64
C ILE A 579 -14.39 -11.59 -0.35
N LEU A 580 -14.77 -12.70 0.28
CA LEU A 580 -15.53 -12.68 1.52
C LEU A 580 -14.71 -12.08 2.68
N SER A 581 -13.42 -12.41 2.78
CA SER A 581 -12.49 -11.85 3.76
C SER A 581 -12.32 -10.35 3.59
N PHE A 582 -12.07 -9.91 2.36
CA PHE A 582 -11.96 -8.51 2.00
C PHE A 582 -13.24 -7.73 2.35
N SER A 583 -14.41 -8.25 1.96
CA SER A 583 -15.69 -7.60 2.27
C SER A 583 -15.94 -7.50 3.78
N ALA A 584 -15.56 -8.53 4.55
CA ALA A 584 -15.68 -8.51 6.01
C ALA A 584 -14.69 -7.51 6.64
N ALA A 585 -13.46 -7.45 6.16
CA ALA A 585 -12.46 -6.50 6.65
C ALA A 585 -12.89 -5.05 6.41
N LEU A 586 -13.32 -4.72 5.19
CA LEU A 586 -13.87 -3.40 4.86
C LEU A 586 -15.12 -3.07 5.68
N GLY A 587 -16.02 -4.05 5.86
CA GLY A 587 -17.22 -3.82 6.65
C GLY A 587 -16.93 -3.51 8.13
N ILE A 588 -15.96 -4.22 8.74
CA ILE A 588 -15.50 -3.90 10.10
C ILE A 588 -14.81 -2.53 10.12
N SER A 589 -13.95 -2.25 9.13
CA SER A 589 -13.23 -0.98 9.05
C SER A 589 -14.20 0.21 8.97
N ALA A 590 -15.21 0.16 8.10
CA ALA A 590 -16.23 1.20 8.01
C ALA A 590 -16.97 1.44 9.35
N LEU A 591 -17.28 0.35 10.09
CA LEU A 591 -17.87 0.48 11.42
C LEU A 591 -16.93 1.13 12.43
N VAL A 592 -15.65 0.76 12.41
CA VAL A 592 -14.65 1.31 13.34
C VAL A 592 -14.35 2.76 13.01
N PHE A 593 -14.16 3.11 11.74
CA PHE A 593 -13.90 4.49 11.31
C PHE A 593 -15.02 5.42 11.73
N ARG A 594 -16.25 4.99 11.54
CA ARG A 594 -17.41 5.81 11.87
C ARG A 594 -17.73 5.92 13.37
N HIS A 595 -17.54 4.84 14.15
CA HIS A 595 -18.03 4.78 15.54
C HIS A 595 -16.94 4.80 16.60
N VAL A 596 -15.65 4.58 16.20
CA VAL A 596 -14.51 4.56 17.12
C VAL A 596 -13.56 5.71 16.82
N PHE A 597 -13.26 5.97 15.54
CA PHE A 597 -12.36 7.04 15.11
C PHE A 597 -13.10 8.33 14.76
N ASP A 598 -14.43 8.26 14.62
CA ASP A 598 -15.29 9.39 14.28
C ASP A 598 -14.90 10.10 12.98
N PHE A 599 -14.46 9.30 11.99
CA PHE A 599 -14.10 9.85 10.68
C PHE A 599 -15.39 10.21 9.90
N PRO A 600 -15.42 11.37 9.22
CA PRO A 600 -16.61 11.85 8.51
C PRO A 600 -16.90 11.07 7.22
N GLY A 601 -15.90 10.46 6.63
CA GLY A 601 -15.93 9.61 5.44
C GLY A 601 -14.60 8.94 5.21
N GLU A 602 -14.51 8.13 4.17
CA GLU A 602 -13.30 7.44 3.76
C GLU A 602 -12.77 8.01 2.43
N SER A 603 -11.45 7.90 2.23
CA SER A 603 -10.78 8.28 0.98
C SER A 603 -11.35 7.53 -0.21
N THR A 604 -11.46 8.18 -1.36
CA THR A 604 -12.11 7.59 -2.56
C THR A 604 -11.37 6.35 -3.06
N ASP A 605 -10.06 6.33 -2.96
CA ASP A 605 -9.17 5.24 -3.38
C ASP A 605 -8.97 4.14 -2.31
N PHE A 606 -9.46 4.36 -1.08
CA PHE A 606 -9.35 3.43 0.04
C PHE A 606 -9.80 2.00 -0.30
N PRO A 607 -10.99 1.76 -0.91
CA PRO A 607 -11.43 0.40 -1.22
C PRO A 607 -10.50 -0.32 -2.21
N LEU A 608 -9.99 0.40 -3.21
CA LEU A 608 -9.08 -0.16 -4.21
C LEU A 608 -7.75 -0.58 -3.61
N PHE A 609 -7.13 0.28 -2.81
CA PHE A 609 -5.84 -0.03 -2.17
C PHE A 609 -5.95 -1.20 -1.20
N VAL A 610 -6.98 -1.18 -0.34
CA VAL A 610 -7.22 -2.30 0.59
C VAL A 610 -7.47 -3.60 -0.18
N PHE A 611 -8.25 -3.56 -1.28
CA PHE A 611 -8.48 -4.71 -2.14
C PHE A 611 -7.16 -5.26 -2.71
N VAL A 612 -6.38 -4.40 -3.34
CA VAL A 612 -5.14 -4.81 -4.00
C VAL A 612 -4.16 -5.41 -2.98
N PHE A 613 -3.97 -4.77 -1.82
CA PHE A 613 -3.07 -5.29 -0.79
C PHE A 613 -3.57 -6.57 -0.14
N LEU A 614 -4.84 -6.65 0.26
CA LEU A 614 -5.38 -7.86 0.89
C LEU A 614 -5.41 -9.05 -0.07
N VAL A 615 -5.79 -8.82 -1.32
CA VAL A 615 -5.85 -9.90 -2.32
C VAL A 615 -4.45 -10.38 -2.67
N THR A 616 -3.52 -9.46 -2.94
CA THR A 616 -2.17 -9.84 -3.39
C THR A 616 -1.35 -10.48 -2.28
N LEU A 617 -1.37 -9.93 -1.07
CA LEU A 617 -0.62 -10.44 0.07
C LEU A 617 -1.34 -11.60 0.79
N GLY A 618 -2.67 -11.59 0.82
CA GLY A 618 -3.46 -12.67 1.43
C GLY A 618 -3.37 -13.98 0.64
N ILE A 619 -3.27 -13.89 -0.69
CA ILE A 619 -3.14 -15.08 -1.54
C ILE A 619 -1.82 -15.81 -1.37
N ASP A 620 -0.75 -15.13 -1.07
CA ASP A 620 0.56 -15.72 -0.82
C ASP A 620 0.49 -16.86 0.18
N TYR A 621 -0.18 -16.64 1.25
CA TYR A 621 -0.33 -17.65 2.28
C TYR A 621 -1.28 -18.79 1.86
N ASN A 622 -2.29 -18.51 1.03
CA ASN A 622 -3.13 -19.53 0.43
C ASN A 622 -2.32 -20.43 -0.52
N ILE A 623 -1.38 -19.85 -1.26
CA ILE A 623 -0.42 -20.60 -2.09
C ILE A 623 0.39 -21.57 -1.22
N PHE A 624 0.95 -21.11 -0.11
CA PHE A 624 1.77 -21.97 0.75
C PHE A 624 0.99 -23.10 1.42
N LEU A 625 -0.20 -22.82 1.94
CA LEU A 625 -1.06 -23.84 2.52
C LEU A 625 -1.48 -24.86 1.48
N THR A 626 -1.99 -24.41 0.33
CA THR A 626 -2.57 -25.30 -0.67
C THR A 626 -1.52 -26.10 -1.45
N THR A 627 -0.33 -25.54 -1.69
CA THR A 627 0.79 -26.32 -2.26
C THR A 627 1.24 -27.41 -1.29
N ARG A 628 1.31 -27.12 0.01
CA ARG A 628 1.63 -28.14 1.02
C ARG A 628 0.54 -29.22 1.10
N ILE A 629 -0.73 -28.81 1.14
CA ILE A 629 -1.86 -29.75 1.09
C ILE A 629 -1.76 -30.65 -0.15
N ARG A 630 -1.43 -30.09 -1.31
CA ARG A 630 -1.29 -30.86 -2.56
C ARG A 630 -0.14 -31.86 -2.51
N GLU A 631 1.02 -31.46 -1.96
CA GLU A 631 2.16 -32.37 -1.76
C GLU A 631 1.78 -33.57 -0.88
N GLU A 632 1.09 -33.30 0.24
CA GLU A 632 0.67 -34.34 1.17
C GLU A 632 -0.51 -35.17 0.62
N ALA A 633 -1.43 -34.54 -0.12
CA ALA A 633 -2.53 -35.23 -0.78
C ALA A 633 -2.04 -36.27 -1.79
N ALA A 634 -0.96 -35.98 -2.53
CA ALA A 634 -0.33 -36.92 -3.44
C ALA A 634 0.28 -38.17 -2.74
N ARG A 635 0.58 -38.07 -1.43
CA ARG A 635 1.19 -39.15 -0.64
C ARG A 635 0.17 -39.99 0.14
N GLN A 636 -0.82 -39.34 0.75
CA GLN A 636 -1.70 -39.96 1.73
C GLN A 636 -3.21 -39.72 1.49
N GLY A 637 -3.57 -39.06 0.38
CA GLY A 637 -4.95 -38.66 0.05
C GLY A 637 -5.31 -37.28 0.54
N THR A 638 -6.40 -36.70 0.00
CA THR A 638 -6.73 -35.28 0.20
C THR A 638 -7.08 -34.94 1.65
N ARG A 639 -7.94 -35.71 2.31
CA ARG A 639 -8.37 -35.37 3.68
C ARG A 639 -7.25 -35.45 4.72
N PRO A 640 -6.43 -36.52 4.80
CA PRO A 640 -5.25 -36.54 5.67
C PRO A 640 -4.24 -35.45 5.28
N GLY A 641 -4.07 -35.22 3.95
CA GLY A 641 -3.16 -34.17 3.43
C GLY A 641 -3.54 -32.77 3.90
N VAL A 642 -4.84 -32.42 3.98
CA VAL A 642 -5.32 -31.15 4.52
C VAL A 642 -4.91 -30.98 6.00
N LEU A 643 -5.10 -32.02 6.82
CA LEU A 643 -4.76 -31.95 8.26
C LEU A 643 -3.25 -31.84 8.47
N THR A 644 -2.46 -32.62 7.73
CA THR A 644 -0.99 -32.56 7.79
C THR A 644 -0.48 -31.20 7.29
N GLY A 645 -1.04 -30.71 6.17
CA GLY A 645 -0.71 -29.39 5.63
C GLY A 645 -0.96 -28.26 6.63
N LEU A 646 -2.15 -28.24 7.26
CA LEU A 646 -2.48 -27.23 8.29
C LEU A 646 -1.55 -27.33 9.51
N SER A 647 -1.28 -28.53 10.02
CA SER A 647 -0.42 -28.70 11.18
C SER A 647 1.03 -28.28 10.92
N ALA A 648 1.55 -28.53 9.71
CA ALA A 648 2.90 -28.19 9.31
C ALA A 648 3.09 -26.69 9.02
N THR A 649 2.08 -26.03 8.46
CA THR A 649 2.21 -24.63 7.99
C THR A 649 1.55 -23.61 8.93
N GLY A 650 0.58 -24.02 9.72
CA GLY A 650 -0.27 -23.10 10.50
C GLY A 650 0.50 -22.15 11.40
N ALA A 651 1.51 -22.64 12.14
CA ALA A 651 2.30 -21.78 13.03
C ALA A 651 3.13 -20.74 12.26
N VAL A 652 3.75 -21.15 11.15
CA VAL A 652 4.59 -20.27 10.32
C VAL A 652 3.75 -19.18 9.69
N ILE A 653 2.62 -19.57 9.07
CA ILE A 653 1.70 -18.67 8.44
C ILE A 653 1.10 -17.65 9.42
N THR A 654 0.74 -18.11 10.63
CA THR A 654 0.21 -17.20 11.66
C THR A 654 1.24 -16.18 12.11
N SER A 655 2.48 -16.60 12.27
CA SER A 655 3.57 -15.68 12.61
C SER A 655 3.81 -14.67 11.48
N ALA A 656 3.80 -15.11 10.24
CA ALA A 656 3.97 -14.28 9.07
C ALA A 656 2.82 -13.25 8.95
N GLY A 657 1.57 -13.69 9.07
CA GLY A 657 0.43 -12.78 9.08
C GLY A 657 0.44 -11.75 10.22
N LEU A 658 0.97 -12.12 11.40
CA LEU A 658 1.13 -11.17 12.49
C LEU A 658 2.20 -10.10 12.19
N VAL A 659 3.32 -10.50 11.57
CA VAL A 659 4.36 -9.56 11.12
C VAL A 659 3.80 -8.61 10.08
N LEU A 660 3.13 -9.15 9.05
CA LEU A 660 2.56 -8.36 7.96
C LEU A 660 1.47 -7.39 8.47
N ALA A 661 0.56 -7.86 9.33
CA ALA A 661 -0.44 -7.00 9.94
C ALA A 661 0.21 -5.86 10.76
N GLY A 662 1.26 -6.16 11.50
CA GLY A 662 2.00 -5.16 12.26
C GLY A 662 2.72 -4.14 11.37
N THR A 663 3.32 -4.56 10.26
CA THR A 663 3.98 -3.63 9.31
C THR A 663 2.97 -2.70 8.65
N PHE A 664 1.78 -3.19 8.27
CA PHE A 664 0.72 -2.32 7.75
C PHE A 664 0.13 -1.41 8.82
N ALA A 665 -0.03 -1.90 10.07
CA ALA A 665 -0.44 -1.06 11.18
C ALA A 665 0.52 0.11 11.44
N ALA A 666 1.81 -0.02 11.10
CA ALA A 666 2.77 1.08 11.20
C ALA A 666 2.41 2.27 10.29
N LEU A 667 1.66 2.07 9.18
CA LEU A 667 1.15 3.19 8.37
C LEU A 667 0.25 4.14 9.18
N SER A 668 -0.42 3.61 10.20
CA SER A 668 -1.28 4.44 11.08
C SER A 668 -0.51 5.41 11.98
N THR A 669 0.83 5.40 11.97
CA THR A 669 1.65 6.41 12.66
C THR A 669 1.76 7.71 11.87
N ILE A 670 1.44 7.69 10.58
CA ILE A 670 1.37 8.88 9.74
C ILE A 670 0.11 9.65 10.10
N PRO A 671 0.19 10.96 10.40
CA PRO A 671 -0.95 11.75 10.87
C PRO A 671 -1.95 12.13 9.78
N MET A 672 -2.22 11.22 8.84
CA MET A 672 -3.16 11.38 7.73
C MET A 672 -4.21 10.27 7.74
N VAL A 673 -5.48 10.65 7.59
CA VAL A 673 -6.63 9.73 7.64
C VAL A 673 -6.49 8.60 6.63
N ALA A 674 -6.10 8.88 5.38
CA ALA A 674 -5.93 7.86 4.34
C ALA A 674 -4.93 6.74 4.72
N PHE A 675 -3.82 7.08 5.39
CA PHE A 675 -2.83 6.09 5.82
C PHE A 675 -3.33 5.26 7.01
N VAL A 676 -4.08 5.87 7.94
CA VAL A 676 -4.70 5.14 9.04
C VAL A 676 -5.76 4.18 8.52
N GLU A 677 -6.56 4.59 7.56
CA GLU A 677 -7.56 3.75 6.92
C GLU A 677 -6.93 2.53 6.26
N ILE A 678 -5.93 2.73 5.40
CA ILE A 678 -5.24 1.65 4.71
C ILE A 678 -4.52 0.75 5.73
N GLY A 679 -3.74 1.34 6.64
CA GLY A 679 -2.98 0.62 7.65
C GLY A 679 -3.86 -0.27 8.52
N PHE A 680 -4.95 0.28 9.06
CA PHE A 680 -5.90 -0.45 9.89
C PHE A 680 -6.63 -1.55 9.11
N ALA A 681 -7.20 -1.22 7.94
CA ALA A 681 -8.01 -2.16 7.18
C ALA A 681 -7.19 -3.33 6.65
N VAL A 682 -5.97 -3.07 6.15
CA VAL A 682 -5.08 -4.13 5.68
C VAL A 682 -4.58 -4.98 6.84
N ALA A 683 -4.16 -4.37 7.97
CA ALA A 683 -3.75 -5.12 9.15
C ALA A 683 -4.87 -6.04 9.66
N LEU A 684 -6.09 -5.51 9.81
CA LEU A 684 -7.26 -6.27 10.21
C LEU A 684 -7.59 -7.39 9.22
N GLY A 685 -7.58 -7.10 7.92
CA GLY A 685 -7.87 -8.06 6.87
C GLY A 685 -6.87 -9.20 6.84
N VAL A 686 -5.57 -8.93 6.99
CA VAL A 686 -4.51 -9.95 7.11
C VAL A 686 -4.72 -10.82 8.35
N LEU A 687 -5.11 -10.25 9.48
CA LEU A 687 -5.42 -11.03 10.69
C LEU A 687 -6.65 -11.92 10.49
N LEU A 688 -7.73 -11.38 9.91
CA LEU A 688 -8.94 -12.16 9.56
C LEU A 688 -8.60 -13.31 8.60
N ASP A 689 -7.82 -13.03 7.56
CA ASP A 689 -7.40 -14.04 6.59
C ASP A 689 -6.56 -15.13 7.25
N THR A 690 -5.60 -14.74 8.08
CA THR A 690 -4.66 -15.66 8.73
C THR A 690 -5.34 -16.58 9.76
N PHE A 691 -6.14 -16.01 10.66
CA PHE A 691 -6.71 -16.74 11.79
C PHE A 691 -8.05 -17.43 11.46
N ILE A 692 -8.88 -16.80 10.65
CA ILE A 692 -10.25 -17.26 10.39
C ILE A 692 -10.35 -17.90 9.01
N VAL A 693 -10.04 -17.15 7.95
CA VAL A 693 -10.32 -17.60 6.58
C VAL A 693 -9.48 -18.82 6.25
N ARG A 694 -8.18 -18.74 6.38
CA ARG A 694 -7.26 -19.82 6.03
C ARG A 694 -7.33 -20.99 7.00
N SER A 695 -7.23 -20.70 8.27
CA SER A 695 -7.13 -21.75 9.28
C SER A 695 -8.43 -22.51 9.49
N VAL A 696 -9.59 -21.85 9.31
CA VAL A 696 -10.91 -22.44 9.54
C VAL A 696 -11.68 -22.63 8.25
N LEU A 697 -11.90 -21.55 7.47
CA LEU A 697 -12.79 -21.58 6.30
C LEU A 697 -12.21 -22.43 5.16
N VAL A 698 -11.00 -22.11 4.69
CA VAL A 698 -10.33 -22.86 3.60
C VAL A 698 -10.12 -24.31 3.98
N THR A 699 -9.63 -24.56 5.20
CA THR A 699 -9.42 -25.93 5.71
C THR A 699 -10.72 -26.73 5.71
N SER A 700 -11.82 -26.16 6.21
CA SER A 700 -13.12 -26.86 6.25
C SER A 700 -13.74 -27.06 4.87
N LEU A 701 -13.58 -26.12 3.93
CA LEU A 701 -14.00 -26.26 2.56
C LEU A 701 -13.25 -27.41 1.85
N PHE A 702 -11.93 -27.48 1.99
CA PHE A 702 -11.11 -28.53 1.39
C PHE A 702 -11.44 -29.92 1.97
N LEU A 703 -11.76 -29.99 3.27
CA LEU A 703 -12.21 -31.24 3.90
C LEU A 703 -13.60 -31.69 3.42
N ASP A 704 -14.55 -30.76 3.19
CA ASP A 704 -15.91 -31.07 2.75
C ASP A 704 -15.95 -31.45 1.27
N VAL A 705 -15.30 -30.64 0.40
CA VAL A 705 -15.23 -30.89 -1.05
C VAL A 705 -14.37 -32.12 -1.38
N GLY A 706 -13.32 -32.38 -0.58
CA GLY A 706 -12.43 -33.54 -0.72
C GLY A 706 -11.64 -33.54 -2.03
N PRO A 707 -11.40 -34.76 -2.66
CA PRO A 707 -10.56 -34.85 -3.87
C PRO A 707 -11.00 -34.00 -5.04
N LYS A 708 -12.30 -33.70 -5.16
CA LYS A 708 -12.86 -32.87 -6.24
C LYS A 708 -12.26 -31.46 -6.30
N VAL A 709 -11.65 -30.98 -5.21
CA VAL A 709 -10.97 -29.70 -5.16
C VAL A 709 -9.83 -29.58 -6.19
N TRP A 710 -9.25 -30.72 -6.58
CA TRP A 710 -8.14 -30.81 -7.53
C TRP A 710 -8.56 -30.98 -9.00
N TRP A 711 -9.86 -30.96 -9.31
CA TRP A 711 -10.31 -31.10 -10.69
C TRP A 711 -9.72 -29.97 -11.58
N PRO A 712 -9.21 -30.27 -12.80
CA PRO A 712 -9.19 -31.51 -13.55
C PRO A 712 -7.94 -32.41 -13.33
N SER A 713 -7.12 -32.19 -12.33
CA SER A 713 -5.92 -32.97 -12.04
C SER A 713 -6.23 -34.43 -11.70
N LYS A 714 -5.26 -35.34 -11.93
CA LYS A 714 -5.36 -36.75 -11.57
C LYS A 714 -5.68 -36.99 -10.09
N LEU A 715 -5.29 -36.09 -9.22
CA LEU A 715 -5.60 -36.16 -7.79
C LEU A 715 -7.11 -36.09 -7.48
N ALA A 716 -7.92 -35.56 -8.39
CA ALA A 716 -9.38 -35.53 -8.24
C ALA A 716 -10.04 -36.90 -8.34
N HIS A 717 -9.36 -37.89 -8.92
CA HIS A 717 -9.87 -39.25 -9.19
C HIS A 717 -9.29 -40.30 -8.23
N GLU A 718 -8.33 -39.94 -7.37
CA GLU A 718 -7.81 -40.81 -6.33
C GLU A 718 -8.85 -40.95 -5.23
N THR A 719 -9.54 -42.08 -5.21
CA THR A 719 -10.47 -42.47 -4.15
C THR A 719 -9.68 -42.59 -2.85
N ASP A 720 -10.25 -42.16 -1.71
CA ASP A 720 -9.73 -42.37 -0.33
C ASP A 720 -9.51 -43.87 0.03
N ALA A 721 -9.43 -44.74 -0.94
CA ALA A 721 -9.45 -46.19 -0.87
C ALA A 721 -8.16 -46.85 -0.28
N ARG A 722 -7.14 -46.05 0.13
CA ARG A 722 -5.95 -46.64 0.79
C ARG A 722 -6.07 -46.81 2.30
N THR A 723 -7.17 -46.39 2.90
CA THR A 723 -7.39 -46.47 4.36
C THR A 723 -8.28 -47.62 4.83
N SER A 724 -8.73 -48.54 3.94
CA SER A 724 -9.60 -49.66 4.31
C SER A 724 -8.94 -51.04 4.29
N SER A 725 -7.62 -51.14 4.29
CA SER A 725 -6.96 -52.42 4.58
C SER A 725 -6.48 -52.44 6.04
N PRO A 726 -7.12 -53.24 6.90
CA PRO A 726 -6.58 -53.44 8.25
C PRO A 726 -5.20 -54.15 8.15
N PRO A 727 -4.24 -53.81 9.03
CA PRO A 727 -2.95 -54.51 9.08
C PRO A 727 -3.10 -55.89 9.70
N GLY A 728 -3.46 -56.87 8.87
CA GLY A 728 -3.66 -58.26 9.34
C GLY A 728 -4.08 -59.17 8.26
N ASP A 729 -3.18 -59.53 7.33
CA ASP A 729 -3.05 -60.88 6.73
C ASP A 729 -1.81 -61.00 5.83
N ARG A 730 -0.61 -60.77 6.34
CA ARG A 730 0.66 -61.19 5.68
C ARG A 730 1.32 -62.36 6.41
N GLY A 731 0.55 -63.24 6.96
CA GLY A 731 1.07 -64.31 7.80
C GLY A 731 0.54 -65.70 7.47
N ARG A 732 -0.09 -65.97 6.26
CA ARG A 732 -0.59 -67.29 5.96
C ARG A 732 -0.50 -67.70 4.49
N ALA A 733 0.63 -67.50 3.83
CA ALA A 733 0.87 -68.03 2.49
C ALA A 733 2.28 -68.58 2.29
N GLU A 734 2.87 -69.18 3.34
CA GLU A 734 4.11 -69.97 3.26
C GLU A 734 4.00 -71.21 4.12
N LYS A 735 3.00 -72.05 3.86
CA LYS A 735 2.99 -73.47 4.24
C LYS A 735 1.87 -74.16 3.44
N ARG A 736 2.15 -74.46 2.15
CA ARG A 736 1.70 -75.66 1.47
C ARG A 736 2.58 -75.91 0.24
#